data_46aaf231f4d57a8924681eb760c03f0b
#
_entry.id   46aaf231f4d57a8924681eb760c03f0b
#
_cell.length_a   1.000
_cell.length_b   1.000
_cell.length_c   1.000
_cell.angle_alpha   90.00
_cell.angle_beta   90.00
_cell.angle_gamma   90.00
#
_symmetry.space_group_name_H-M   'P 1'
#
loop_
_entity.id
_entity.type
_entity.pdbx_description
1 polymer ?
#
loop_
_entity_poly.entity_id
_entity_poly.type
_entity_poly.pdbx_seq_one_letter_code
_entity_poly.pdbx_strand_id
1 'polypeptide(L)'
;MSKLTLTGFILPLLLFTSFEAQSRNPATNNSPGNQLQLARRSLDEGGSGTLQKMIVQNGSVTMDLDLNRLNGISSIEATPVTLHFAAQANSFFTILVFNDLLRGPERGSMALALQDDSSVGVNAPGYSLPAAMSASLKQLVIEKLPSGAAFDLAVRDGKTGFTLFNIEGHHYDYNPDAQSLGITDGNLLVSQEFANALGRPSDAGAIVGKISIGAAMQPIEIDQVVNNELRSMMMPGLRQPAVGTQPGPDVIVGDLPEMAQYGHAGTQVGLAVGTDSCNRGTENVDWFALPNNDHPVVPQNMYRMSSAANNNDRFEQIGQSWLKHTFAAASSNDCGFGCNGVGGTHLGSGCSDLYTSGLNAGQTGLGSRAWVNPFSGSFPSGNVVDNHNGHNHDGVSHRIRVEVNDLDTTLNSGATYFVEGQYVTPHEYTWCQSHPGQCNMYNNVSYRQFTIHGGPTNFTFSSVGSTIQMQPAVMAWTGATVSQVEPDPGNDGISFMSYKVTNPSAGVWHYEYAVYNENLDRGIQSFSVPLGTGVNVTNIDFHAPPQEPGWANDGTFNNQGYSSTPWNVMQDASSITWSTETFATNQNANAIRWGTLYNFRFDADQAPNSTNATVGFFKTGSPIGVIIQAPGGVPTPSPTPTATPTATFTPTATATATATFTPTSTATFTPTPTATFTPRATATTTATATATASAMPTQTPTATATATPRPTPTPRSGPSPRVRPTPLPRPV
;
A
#
# COMPACT_ATOMS: atom_id res chain seq x y z
N MET A 1 -5.30 -57.62 61.01
CA MET A 1 -6.21 -57.45 62.14
C MET A 1 -6.46 -56.00 62.39
N SER A 2 -7.64 -55.68 62.26
CA SER A 2 -8.58 -54.85 63.02
C SER A 2 -8.79 -53.43 62.48
N LYS A 3 -9.85 -53.32 61.91
CA LYS A 3 -11.17 -52.67 62.09
C LYS A 3 -11.23 -51.18 61.73
N LEU A 4 -12.00 -51.00 60.66
CA LEU A 4 -12.73 -49.81 60.23
C LEU A 4 -13.51 -49.17 61.40
N THR A 5 -13.59 -47.85 61.37
CA THR A 5 -14.78 -47.11 61.84
C THR A 5 -15.10 -45.98 60.87
N LEU A 6 -16.30 -46.07 60.37
CA LEU A 6 -16.97 -45.16 59.47
C LEU A 6 -17.70 -44.10 60.29
N THR A 7 -17.40 -42.83 60.09
CA THR A 7 -18.21 -41.74 60.65
C THR A 7 -18.69 -40.84 59.52
N GLY A 8 -19.98 -40.90 59.26
CA GLY A 8 -20.64 -40.08 58.24
C GLY A 8 -20.74 -38.63 58.66
N PHE A 9 -20.51 -37.76 57.73
CA PHE A 9 -20.89 -36.35 57.81
C PHE A 9 -21.94 -36.05 56.72
N ILE A 10 -23.10 -35.68 57.20
CA ILE A 10 -24.20 -35.18 56.37
C ILE A 10 -23.83 -33.76 55.98
N LEU A 11 -23.71 -33.53 54.68
CA LEU A 11 -23.50 -32.21 54.08
C LEU A 11 -24.85 -31.70 53.54
N PRO A 12 -25.33 -30.51 53.91
CA PRO A 12 -26.59 -29.98 53.41
C PRO A 12 -26.44 -29.59 51.90
N LEU A 13 -27.43 -30.06 51.15
CA LEU A 13 -27.63 -29.76 49.74
C LEU A 13 -28.00 -28.27 49.58
N LEU A 14 -27.03 -27.41 49.26
CA LEU A 14 -27.23 -26.05 48.78
C LEU A 14 -27.56 -26.12 47.30
N LEU A 15 -28.84 -25.86 46.97
CA LEU A 15 -29.28 -25.57 45.59
C LEU A 15 -28.57 -24.30 45.13
N PHE A 16 -27.53 -24.45 44.33
CA PHE A 16 -27.03 -23.37 43.50
C PHE A 16 -27.93 -23.32 42.25
N THR A 17 -28.83 -22.33 42.23
CA THR A 17 -29.40 -21.86 40.97
C THR A 17 -28.25 -21.38 40.09
N SER A 18 -27.94 -22.09 39.03
CA SER A 18 -27.06 -21.65 37.97
C SER A 18 -27.64 -20.40 37.30
N PHE A 19 -27.16 -19.22 37.70
CA PHE A 19 -27.19 -18.07 36.84
C PHE A 19 -26.26 -18.42 35.69
N GLU A 20 -26.82 -18.75 34.55
CA GLU A 20 -26.12 -18.67 33.26
C GLU A 20 -25.71 -17.20 33.09
N ALA A 21 -24.47 -16.92 33.42
CA ALA A 21 -23.80 -15.75 32.93
C ALA A 21 -23.74 -15.95 31.40
N GLN A 22 -24.66 -15.32 30.68
CA GLN A 22 -24.46 -15.07 29.27
C GLN A 22 -23.12 -14.36 29.14
N SER A 23 -22.12 -15.12 28.72
CA SER A 23 -20.87 -14.61 28.19
C SER A 23 -21.26 -13.63 27.09
N ARG A 24 -21.24 -12.34 27.39
CA ARG A 24 -21.25 -11.32 26.35
C ARG A 24 -20.01 -11.62 25.51
N ASN A 25 -20.22 -12.06 24.28
CA ASN A 25 -19.19 -12.12 23.29
C ASN A 25 -18.47 -10.76 23.29
N PRO A 26 -17.14 -10.75 23.33
CA PRO A 26 -16.42 -9.51 23.09
C PRO A 26 -16.87 -8.98 21.73
N ALA A 27 -17.11 -7.67 21.69
CA ALA A 27 -17.54 -6.96 20.49
C ALA A 27 -16.74 -7.49 19.29
N THR A 28 -17.45 -8.04 18.32
CA THR A 28 -16.87 -8.49 17.06
C THR A 28 -16.12 -7.32 16.48
N ASN A 29 -14.81 -7.47 16.30
CA ASN A 29 -13.96 -6.53 15.58
C ASN A 29 -14.59 -6.23 14.22
N ASN A 30 -15.20 -5.06 14.12
CA ASN A 30 -15.79 -4.55 12.87
C ASN A 30 -14.67 -3.94 12.01
N SER A 31 -13.86 -4.80 11.44
CA SER A 31 -12.89 -4.47 10.41
C SER A 31 -13.62 -4.11 9.11
N PRO A 32 -13.21 -3.13 8.31
CA PRO A 32 -13.82 -2.84 7.02
C PRO A 32 -13.89 -4.06 6.11
N GLY A 33 -12.88 -4.91 6.10
CA GLY A 33 -12.91 -6.21 5.45
C GLY A 33 -13.95 -7.16 6.00
N ASN A 34 -14.19 -7.16 7.33
CA ASN A 34 -15.25 -7.91 7.97
C ASN A 34 -16.63 -7.33 7.69
N GLN A 35 -16.75 -6.03 7.48
CA GLN A 35 -18.02 -5.36 7.22
C GLN A 35 -18.46 -5.56 5.77
N LEU A 36 -17.55 -5.51 4.81
CA LEU A 36 -17.80 -5.97 3.45
C LEU A 36 -18.10 -7.48 3.41
N GLN A 37 -17.44 -8.29 4.23
CA GLN A 37 -17.81 -9.71 4.40
C GLN A 37 -19.12 -9.91 5.13
N LEU A 38 -19.48 -9.07 6.10
CA LEU A 38 -20.78 -9.09 6.77
C LEU A 38 -21.88 -8.57 5.84
N ALA A 39 -21.64 -7.53 5.08
CA ALA A 39 -22.53 -7.11 4.01
C ALA A 39 -22.66 -8.21 2.95
N ARG A 40 -21.56 -8.83 2.52
CA ARG A 40 -21.58 -10.01 1.62
C ARG A 40 -22.24 -11.22 2.25
N ARG A 41 -22.05 -11.51 3.54
CA ARG A 41 -22.79 -12.59 4.23
C ARG A 41 -24.30 -12.34 4.26
N SER A 42 -24.74 -11.09 4.48
CA SER A 42 -26.16 -10.76 4.37
C SER A 42 -26.66 -10.78 2.93
N LEU A 43 -25.78 -10.68 1.94
CA LEU A 43 -26.04 -10.91 0.51
C LEU A 43 -26.13 -12.42 0.20
N ASP A 44 -25.27 -13.24 0.81
CA ASP A 44 -25.31 -14.72 0.73
C ASP A 44 -26.59 -15.31 1.34
N GLU A 45 -27.25 -14.58 2.26
CA GLU A 45 -28.56 -14.91 2.80
C GLU A 45 -29.73 -14.51 1.88
N GLY A 46 -29.46 -14.11 0.64
CA GLY A 46 -30.47 -13.86 -0.39
C GLY A 46 -31.18 -12.49 -0.31
N GLY A 47 -30.56 -11.53 0.39
CA GLY A 47 -31.10 -10.17 0.50
C GLY A 47 -30.76 -9.33 -0.73
N SER A 48 -31.78 -8.86 -1.43
CA SER A 48 -31.67 -7.71 -2.32
C SER A 48 -31.78 -6.43 -1.49
N GLY A 49 -31.01 -5.39 -1.82
CA GLY A 49 -31.03 -4.16 -1.03
C GLY A 49 -30.16 -3.05 -1.59
N THR A 50 -30.14 -1.94 -0.87
CA THR A 50 -29.33 -0.77 -1.20
C THR A 50 -28.15 -0.69 -0.24
N LEU A 51 -26.94 -0.72 -0.76
CA LEU A 51 -25.71 -0.40 -0.03
C LEU A 51 -25.36 1.06 -0.31
N GLN A 52 -25.17 1.85 0.74
CA GLN A 52 -24.79 3.24 0.65
C GLN A 52 -23.44 3.45 1.36
N LYS A 53 -22.52 4.10 0.70
CA LYS A 53 -21.34 4.69 1.32
C LYS A 53 -21.65 6.16 1.59
N MET A 54 -21.47 6.59 2.82
CA MET A 54 -21.81 7.94 3.24
C MET A 54 -20.59 8.62 3.87
N ILE A 55 -20.42 9.90 3.60
CA ILE A 55 -19.32 10.73 4.13
C ILE A 55 -19.86 11.80 5.06
N VAL A 56 -19.06 12.24 6.02
CA VAL A 56 -19.37 13.38 6.88
C VAL A 56 -19.45 14.67 6.05
N GLN A 57 -20.60 15.29 6.06
CA GLN A 57 -20.82 16.59 5.43
C GLN A 57 -20.46 17.74 6.36
N ASN A 58 -20.93 17.66 7.60
CA ASN A 58 -20.63 18.57 8.70
C ASN A 58 -20.92 17.83 10.02
N GLY A 59 -20.51 18.41 11.15
CA GLY A 59 -20.79 17.80 12.43
C GLY A 59 -20.25 18.62 13.59
N SER A 60 -20.58 18.18 14.79
CA SER A 60 -20.07 18.73 16.05
C SER A 60 -19.40 17.65 16.86
N VAL A 61 -18.30 17.99 17.50
CA VAL A 61 -17.58 17.11 18.41
C VAL A 61 -17.41 17.83 19.74
N THR A 62 -17.81 17.15 20.80
CA THR A 62 -17.63 17.66 22.18
C THR A 62 -16.64 16.76 22.91
N MET A 63 -15.62 17.33 23.49
CA MET A 63 -14.65 16.66 24.36
C MET A 63 -14.72 17.26 25.75
N ASP A 64 -15.16 16.46 26.73
CA ASP A 64 -15.16 16.80 28.12
C ASP A 64 -13.91 16.22 28.78
N LEU A 65 -12.98 17.07 29.18
CA LEU A 65 -11.67 16.68 29.73
C LEU A 65 -11.59 17.00 31.23
N ASP A 66 -11.03 16.11 32.00
CA ASP A 66 -10.62 16.36 33.38
C ASP A 66 -9.17 16.87 33.40
N LEU A 67 -8.99 18.19 33.57
CA LEU A 67 -7.67 18.82 33.55
C LEU A 67 -6.77 18.35 34.70
N ASN A 68 -7.33 18.00 35.86
CA ASN A 68 -6.52 17.50 36.95
C ASN A 68 -5.87 16.17 36.56
N ARG A 69 -6.65 15.22 36.07
CA ARG A 69 -6.14 13.93 35.59
C ARG A 69 -5.15 14.13 34.44
N LEU A 70 -5.50 14.99 33.46
CA LEU A 70 -4.67 15.26 32.31
C LEU A 70 -3.31 15.85 32.69
N ASN A 71 -3.26 16.69 33.73
CA ASN A 71 -2.02 17.28 34.25
C ASN A 71 -1.34 16.44 35.37
N GLY A 72 -1.87 15.24 35.69
CA GLY A 72 -1.29 14.35 36.70
C GLY A 72 -1.50 14.84 38.14
N ILE A 73 -2.54 15.65 38.38
CA ILE A 73 -2.90 16.15 39.68
C ILE A 73 -3.86 15.13 40.31
N SER A 74 -3.45 14.53 41.43
CA SER A 74 -4.30 13.64 42.22
C SER A 74 -5.29 14.46 43.03
N SER A 75 -6.39 14.88 42.43
CA SER A 75 -7.51 15.54 43.12
C SER A 75 -8.73 14.63 43.13
N ILE A 76 -9.50 14.71 44.22
CA ILE A 76 -10.81 14.02 44.34
C ILE A 76 -11.86 14.75 43.49
N GLU A 77 -11.69 16.05 43.31
CA GLU A 77 -12.57 16.88 42.48
C GLU A 77 -12.04 16.98 41.05
N ALA A 78 -12.87 16.63 40.09
CA ALA A 78 -12.57 16.82 38.68
C ALA A 78 -12.60 18.33 38.35
N THR A 79 -11.72 18.76 37.45
CA THR A 79 -11.79 20.12 36.88
C THR A 79 -12.16 19.96 35.39
N PRO A 80 -13.48 19.91 35.08
CA PRO A 80 -13.93 19.65 33.72
C PRO A 80 -13.70 20.87 32.82
N VAL A 81 -13.24 20.61 31.61
CA VAL A 81 -13.18 21.56 30.52
C VAL A 81 -13.84 20.93 29.31
N THR A 82 -14.80 21.63 28.72
CA THR A 82 -15.47 21.20 27.52
C THR A 82 -14.89 21.94 26.32
N LEU A 83 -14.41 21.20 25.32
CA LEU A 83 -13.96 21.71 24.04
C LEU A 83 -14.97 21.34 22.96
N HIS A 84 -15.39 22.33 22.20
CA HIS A 84 -16.30 22.14 21.08
C HIS A 84 -15.56 22.31 19.75
N PHE A 85 -15.78 21.38 18.85
CA PHE A 85 -15.22 21.41 17.50
C PHE A 85 -16.33 21.22 16.47
N ALA A 86 -16.16 21.85 15.30
CA ALA A 86 -16.91 21.52 14.11
C ALA A 86 -16.13 20.52 13.26
N ALA A 87 -16.80 19.52 12.70
CA ALA A 87 -16.22 18.69 11.65
C ALA A 87 -16.08 19.50 10.37
N GLN A 88 -14.90 19.46 9.75
CA GLN A 88 -14.64 20.20 8.51
C GLN A 88 -15.17 19.45 7.29
N ALA A 89 -15.56 20.18 6.25
CA ALA A 89 -16.18 19.64 5.05
C ALA A 89 -15.27 18.72 4.21
N ASN A 90 -13.95 18.75 4.43
CA ASN A 90 -12.96 17.87 3.80
C ASN A 90 -12.58 16.67 4.69
N SER A 91 -13.50 16.29 5.53
CA SER A 91 -13.34 15.10 6.37
C SER A 91 -13.59 13.83 5.55
N PHE A 92 -12.64 12.91 5.57
CA PHE A 92 -12.73 11.60 4.89
C PHE A 92 -13.26 10.49 5.79
N PHE A 93 -14.09 10.82 6.77
CA PHE A 93 -14.73 9.83 7.62
C PHE A 93 -16.00 9.32 6.94
N THR A 94 -16.02 8.03 6.59
CA THR A 94 -17.11 7.39 5.88
C THR A 94 -17.73 6.24 6.68
N ILE A 95 -19.00 5.94 6.39
CA ILE A 95 -19.72 4.79 6.91
C ILE A 95 -20.38 4.01 5.79
N LEU A 96 -20.58 2.70 6.02
CA LEU A 96 -21.40 1.85 5.17
C LEU A 96 -22.75 1.62 5.82
N VAL A 97 -23.81 1.80 5.03
CA VAL A 97 -25.23 1.57 5.41
C VAL A 97 -25.88 0.63 4.41
N PHE A 98 -26.46 -0.46 4.87
CA PHE A 98 -27.16 -1.41 4.03
C PHE A 98 -28.62 -1.54 4.48
N ASN A 99 -29.57 -1.21 3.59
CA ASN A 99 -30.99 -1.16 3.89
C ASN A 99 -31.29 -0.40 5.19
N ASP A 100 -30.76 0.82 5.28
CA ASP A 100 -30.90 1.75 6.43
C ASP A 100 -30.24 1.27 7.74
N LEU A 101 -29.53 0.15 7.72
CA LEU A 101 -28.78 -0.37 8.86
C LEU A 101 -27.30 -0.05 8.75
N LEU A 102 -26.75 0.59 9.78
CA LEU A 102 -25.31 0.88 9.87
C LEU A 102 -24.50 -0.42 9.87
N ARG A 103 -23.55 -0.52 8.96
CA ARG A 103 -22.58 -1.61 8.91
C ARG A 103 -21.26 -1.25 9.58
N GLY A 104 -21.02 0.04 9.81
CA GLY A 104 -19.91 0.60 10.59
C GLY A 104 -19.11 1.64 9.81
N PRO A 105 -18.15 2.29 10.50
CA PRO A 105 -17.23 3.22 9.85
C PRO A 105 -16.18 2.48 9.04
N GLU A 106 -15.82 3.07 7.91
CA GLU A 106 -14.65 2.70 7.14
C GLU A 106 -13.42 3.48 7.62
N ARG A 107 -12.24 3.07 7.16
CA ARG A 107 -10.99 3.79 7.43
C ARG A 107 -11.08 5.22 6.90
N GLY A 108 -10.70 6.17 7.72
CA GLY A 108 -10.72 7.59 7.36
C GLY A 108 -10.60 8.47 8.58
N SER A 109 -10.55 9.77 8.34
CA SER A 109 -10.39 10.76 9.40
C SER A 109 -11.38 11.91 9.26
N MET A 110 -11.85 12.42 10.39
CA MET A 110 -12.68 13.61 10.52
C MET A 110 -11.82 14.77 11.01
N ALA A 111 -11.57 15.73 10.16
CA ALA A 111 -10.82 16.93 10.53
C ALA A 111 -11.68 17.85 11.38
N LEU A 112 -11.08 18.42 12.44
CA LEU A 112 -11.76 19.22 13.46
C LEU A 112 -11.32 20.69 13.42
N ALA A 113 -12.28 21.61 13.53
CA ALA A 113 -12.05 23.03 13.74
C ALA A 113 -12.56 23.41 15.13
N LEU A 114 -11.68 23.95 15.99
CA LEU A 114 -12.04 24.43 17.30
C LEU A 114 -13.05 25.59 17.18
N GLN A 115 -14.11 25.57 17.97
CA GLN A 115 -15.13 26.61 18.02
C GLN A 115 -14.84 27.61 19.15
N ASP A 116 -15.15 28.90 18.93
CA ASP A 116 -14.85 29.97 19.86
C ASP A 116 -15.72 29.94 21.15
N ASP A 117 -16.82 29.19 21.13
CA ASP A 117 -17.72 28.98 22.27
C ASP A 117 -17.24 27.90 23.23
N SER A 118 -16.06 27.29 22.93
CA SER A 118 -15.41 26.37 23.87
C SER A 118 -15.30 27.03 25.23
N SER A 119 -16.15 26.58 26.18
CA SER A 119 -16.25 27.20 27.47
C SER A 119 -14.91 27.12 28.17
N VAL A 120 -14.46 28.29 28.56
CA VAL A 120 -13.32 28.59 29.39
C VAL A 120 -12.04 28.88 28.65
N GLY A 121 -11.59 30.04 28.89
CA GLY A 121 -10.23 30.42 28.65
C GLY A 121 -9.23 29.32 28.82
N VAL A 122 -8.81 28.78 27.67
CA VAL A 122 -7.59 27.96 27.51
C VAL A 122 -6.40 28.63 28.25
N ASN A 123 -6.64 29.84 28.80
CA ASN A 123 -5.71 30.70 29.51
C ASN A 123 -6.22 31.15 30.89
N ALA A 124 -7.16 30.45 31.56
CA ALA A 124 -7.52 30.80 32.90
C ALA A 124 -6.29 30.60 33.84
N PRO A 125 -5.95 31.55 34.68
CA PRO A 125 -4.82 31.42 35.61
C PRO A 125 -4.99 30.17 36.49
N GLY A 126 -4.11 29.19 36.32
CA GLY A 126 -4.09 27.96 37.12
C GLY A 126 -4.46 26.65 36.40
N TYR A 127 -5.05 26.72 35.21
CA TYR A 127 -5.45 25.51 34.45
C TYR A 127 -5.10 25.65 32.96
N SER A 128 -3.97 25.08 32.59
CA SER A 128 -3.57 25.06 31.16
C SER A 128 -3.64 23.64 30.61
N LEU A 129 -4.03 23.53 29.34
CA LEU A 129 -3.86 22.29 28.60
C LEU A 129 -2.36 21.96 28.46
N PRO A 130 -1.97 20.68 28.49
CA PRO A 130 -0.58 20.29 28.20
C PRO A 130 -0.08 20.88 26.89
N ALA A 131 1.20 21.28 26.85
CA ALA A 131 1.78 21.96 25.69
C ALA A 131 1.61 21.18 24.36
N ALA A 132 1.79 19.86 24.39
CA ALA A 132 1.62 18.99 23.23
C ALA A 132 0.18 19.03 22.70
N MET A 133 -0.83 19.02 23.58
CA MET A 133 -2.22 19.14 23.20
C MET A 133 -2.56 20.53 22.68
N SER A 134 -2.09 21.57 23.36
CA SER A 134 -2.31 22.97 22.94
C SER A 134 -1.75 23.26 21.56
N ALA A 135 -0.61 22.67 21.20
CA ALA A 135 -0.01 22.81 19.89
C ALA A 135 -0.85 22.14 18.77
N SER A 136 -1.56 21.06 19.11
CA SER A 136 -2.36 20.28 18.15
C SER A 136 -3.80 20.74 18.00
N LEU A 137 -4.33 21.60 18.87
CA LEU A 137 -5.76 21.98 18.93
C LEU A 137 -6.36 22.44 17.59
N LYS A 138 -5.56 23.10 16.73
CA LYS A 138 -6.01 23.65 15.45
C LYS A 138 -5.97 22.65 14.28
N GLN A 139 -5.47 21.44 14.54
CA GLN A 139 -5.26 20.42 13.50
C GLN A 139 -5.61 19.01 13.98
N LEU A 140 -6.54 18.92 14.96
CA LEU A 140 -7.01 17.63 15.46
C LEU A 140 -7.84 16.91 14.38
N VAL A 141 -7.71 15.61 14.37
CA VAL A 141 -8.55 14.70 13.60
C VAL A 141 -9.05 13.57 14.49
N ILE A 142 -10.24 13.07 14.22
CA ILE A 142 -10.72 11.78 14.72
C ILE A 142 -10.48 10.78 13.60
N GLU A 143 -9.64 9.79 13.87
CA GLU A 143 -9.24 8.78 12.89
C GLU A 143 -9.85 7.43 13.24
N LYS A 144 -10.48 6.79 12.25
CA LYS A 144 -10.82 5.36 12.30
C LYS A 144 -9.55 4.56 12.09
N LEU A 145 -9.13 3.86 13.14
CA LEU A 145 -7.91 3.07 13.11
C LEU A 145 -8.08 1.78 12.29
N PRO A 146 -6.96 1.22 11.78
CA PRO A 146 -6.98 -0.04 11.03
C PRO A 146 -7.59 -1.18 11.85
N SER A 147 -8.15 -2.14 11.15
CA SER A 147 -8.59 -3.39 11.75
C SER A 147 -7.39 -4.13 12.38
N GLY A 148 -7.55 -4.56 13.62
CA GLY A 148 -6.48 -5.18 14.41
C GLY A 148 -5.71 -4.21 15.31
N ALA A 149 -5.94 -2.89 15.21
CA ALA A 149 -5.52 -1.96 16.24
C ALA A 149 -6.22 -2.26 17.55
N ALA A 150 -5.57 -1.93 18.66
CA ALA A 150 -6.14 -2.14 20.00
C ALA A 150 -7.41 -1.31 20.25
N PHE A 151 -7.56 -0.20 19.51
CA PHE A 151 -8.68 0.73 19.59
C PHE A 151 -9.29 0.96 18.21
N ASP A 152 -10.57 1.32 18.20
CA ASP A 152 -11.33 1.57 16.97
C ASP A 152 -11.12 2.99 16.44
N LEU A 153 -11.10 3.96 17.34
CA LEU A 153 -10.95 5.38 17.06
C LEU A 153 -9.83 6.00 17.88
N ALA A 154 -9.21 7.06 17.33
CA ALA A 154 -8.24 7.89 18.04
C ALA A 154 -8.41 9.37 17.73
N VAL A 155 -8.01 10.23 18.68
CA VAL A 155 -7.82 11.68 18.48
C VAL A 155 -6.35 11.92 18.21
N ARG A 156 -6.03 12.45 17.04
CA ARG A 156 -4.65 12.64 16.55
C ARG A 156 -4.42 14.07 16.07
N ASP A 157 -3.17 14.43 16.00
CA ASP A 157 -2.72 15.60 15.26
C ASP A 157 -2.65 15.25 13.76
N GLY A 158 -3.48 15.87 12.95
CA GLY A 158 -3.62 15.56 11.54
C GLY A 158 -2.39 15.87 10.69
N LYS A 159 -1.45 16.70 11.20
CA LYS A 159 -0.22 17.07 10.50
C LYS A 159 0.94 16.15 10.83
N THR A 160 1.09 15.81 12.11
CA THR A 160 2.22 15.02 12.60
C THR A 160 1.89 13.54 12.76
N GLY A 161 0.60 13.18 12.79
CA GLY A 161 0.13 11.84 13.11
C GLY A 161 0.26 11.49 14.60
N PHE A 162 0.66 12.43 15.45
CA PHE A 162 0.82 12.22 16.88
C PHE A 162 -0.52 11.88 17.55
N THR A 163 -0.60 10.73 18.21
CA THR A 163 -1.82 10.28 18.88
C THR A 163 -1.90 10.90 20.27
N LEU A 164 -2.97 11.66 20.51
CA LEU A 164 -3.26 12.23 21.84
C LEU A 164 -4.09 11.25 22.69
N PHE A 165 -5.22 10.81 22.14
CA PHE A 165 -6.12 9.92 22.87
C PHE A 165 -6.54 8.74 21.98
N ASN A 166 -6.70 7.58 22.61
CA ASN A 166 -7.49 6.49 22.08
C ASN A 166 -8.94 6.65 22.56
N ILE A 167 -9.91 6.18 21.79
CA ILE A 167 -11.32 6.24 22.17
C ILE A 167 -11.82 4.82 22.40
N GLU A 168 -12.43 4.59 23.55
CA GLU A 168 -12.96 3.29 23.97
C GLU A 168 -14.39 3.40 24.50
N GLY A 169 -15.15 2.32 24.38
CA GLY A 169 -16.50 2.20 24.97
C GLY A 169 -17.58 3.02 24.27
N HIS A 170 -17.28 3.56 23.08
CA HIS A 170 -18.24 4.34 22.29
C HIS A 170 -19.26 3.44 21.57
N HIS A 171 -20.42 4.03 21.27
CA HIS A 171 -21.49 3.43 20.48
C HIS A 171 -21.72 4.22 19.21
N TYR A 172 -21.92 3.51 18.11
CA TYR A 172 -22.38 4.10 16.84
C TYR A 172 -23.89 4.03 16.74
N ASP A 173 -24.52 5.16 16.49
CA ASP A 173 -25.95 5.28 16.24
C ASP A 173 -26.18 6.03 14.93
N TYR A 174 -26.87 5.39 13.99
CA TYR A 174 -27.19 5.98 12.69
C TYR A 174 -28.69 6.14 12.54
N ASN A 175 -29.11 7.36 12.28
CA ASN A 175 -30.50 7.67 11.98
C ASN A 175 -30.67 7.83 10.45
N PRO A 176 -31.35 6.90 9.77
CA PRO A 176 -31.53 6.94 8.32
C PRO A 176 -32.42 8.09 7.85
N ASP A 177 -33.44 8.47 8.62
CA ASP A 177 -34.35 9.57 8.26
C ASP A 177 -33.65 10.92 8.30
N ALA A 178 -32.78 11.14 9.29
CA ALA A 178 -32.01 12.35 9.44
C ALA A 178 -30.66 12.31 8.71
N GLN A 179 -30.28 11.14 8.16
CA GLN A 179 -28.93 10.89 7.61
C GLN A 179 -27.84 11.37 8.56
N SER A 180 -27.94 10.99 9.84
CA SER A 180 -27.01 11.44 10.87
C SER A 180 -26.38 10.29 11.61
N LEU A 181 -25.08 10.43 11.89
CA LEU A 181 -24.29 9.50 12.68
C LEU A 181 -24.01 10.12 14.06
N GLY A 182 -24.40 9.42 15.11
CA GLY A 182 -23.99 9.67 16.49
C GLY A 182 -22.86 8.71 16.90
N ILE A 183 -21.84 9.23 17.58
CA ILE A 183 -20.86 8.42 18.31
C ILE A 183 -20.87 8.92 19.73
N THR A 184 -21.40 8.10 20.64
CA THR A 184 -21.66 8.50 22.05
C THR A 184 -20.89 7.63 23.02
N ASP A 185 -20.79 8.09 24.26
CA ASP A 185 -20.18 7.39 25.39
C ASP A 185 -18.68 7.07 25.26
N GLY A 186 -17.99 7.65 24.30
CA GLY A 186 -16.56 7.42 24.10
C GLY A 186 -15.71 7.95 25.26
N ASN A 187 -14.93 7.08 25.89
CA ASN A 187 -13.92 7.48 26.88
C ASN A 187 -12.63 7.88 26.16
N LEU A 188 -12.04 8.99 26.57
CA LEU A 188 -10.73 9.46 26.09
C LEU A 188 -9.62 8.87 26.97
N LEU A 189 -8.84 7.95 26.42
CA LEU A 189 -7.69 7.32 27.08
C LEU A 189 -6.39 7.97 26.60
N VAL A 190 -5.54 8.36 27.52
CA VAL A 190 -4.19 8.87 27.19
C VAL A 190 -3.45 7.84 26.36
N SER A 191 -2.96 8.21 25.17
CA SER A 191 -2.17 7.31 24.34
C SER A 191 -0.77 7.09 24.92
N GLN A 192 -0.06 6.05 24.48
CA GLN A 192 1.33 5.84 24.89
C GLN A 192 2.25 6.99 24.42
N GLU A 193 1.99 7.52 23.22
CA GLU A 193 2.76 8.66 22.67
C GLU A 193 2.56 9.91 23.53
N PHE A 194 1.33 10.20 23.88
CA PHE A 194 1.00 11.37 24.69
C PHE A 194 1.50 11.22 26.14
N ALA A 195 1.36 10.04 26.74
CA ALA A 195 1.92 9.74 28.07
C ALA A 195 3.43 9.96 28.12
N ASN A 196 4.16 9.54 27.08
CA ASN A 196 5.58 9.78 26.95
C ASN A 196 5.90 11.29 26.83
N ALA A 197 5.15 12.02 26.02
CA ALA A 197 5.31 13.47 25.85
C ALA A 197 5.00 14.27 27.13
N LEU A 198 4.11 13.74 27.98
CA LEU A 198 3.81 14.29 29.32
C LEU A 198 4.91 13.96 30.36
N GLY A 199 5.90 13.13 30.01
CA GLY A 199 6.89 12.61 30.95
C GLY A 199 6.34 11.60 31.95
N ARG A 200 5.17 11.03 31.72
CA ARG A 200 4.44 10.12 32.59
C ARG A 200 3.97 8.87 31.81
N PRO A 201 4.89 8.00 31.37
CA PRO A 201 4.56 6.84 30.55
C PRO A 201 3.59 5.85 31.22
N SER A 202 3.50 5.85 32.57
CA SER A 202 2.54 5.05 33.34
C SER A 202 1.09 5.50 33.16
N ASP A 203 0.83 6.70 32.68
CA ASP A 203 -0.51 7.24 32.48
C ASP A 203 -1.14 6.76 31.14
N ALA A 204 -0.41 6.00 30.34
CA ALA A 204 -0.97 5.38 29.16
C ALA A 204 -2.18 4.50 29.52
N GLY A 205 -3.30 4.71 28.83
CA GLY A 205 -4.57 4.03 29.11
C GLY A 205 -5.41 4.68 30.21
N ALA A 206 -4.94 5.73 30.89
CA ALA A 206 -5.74 6.45 31.86
C ALA A 206 -6.90 7.20 31.19
N ILE A 207 -8.12 7.05 31.71
CA ILE A 207 -9.30 7.79 31.24
C ILE A 207 -9.21 9.22 31.78
N VAL A 208 -9.17 10.19 30.87
CA VAL A 208 -9.04 11.62 31.21
C VAL A 208 -10.22 12.45 30.72
N GLY A 209 -11.23 11.83 30.14
CA GLY A 209 -12.41 12.54 29.70
C GLY A 209 -13.35 11.68 28.86
N LYS A 210 -14.33 12.34 28.25
CA LYS A 210 -15.31 11.73 27.34
C LYS A 210 -15.38 12.49 26.03
N ILE A 211 -15.84 11.81 24.98
CA ILE A 211 -16.08 12.39 23.68
C ILE A 211 -17.45 11.96 23.16
N SER A 212 -18.14 12.91 22.52
CA SER A 212 -19.33 12.65 21.73
C SER A 212 -19.25 13.35 20.39
N ILE A 213 -19.76 12.71 19.36
CA ILE A 213 -19.72 13.17 17.97
C ILE A 213 -21.12 13.09 17.40
N GLY A 214 -21.59 14.16 16.77
CA GLY A 214 -22.80 14.19 15.96
C GLY A 214 -22.44 14.67 14.58
N ALA A 215 -22.68 13.87 13.55
CA ALA A 215 -22.32 14.21 12.19
C ALA A 215 -23.50 14.03 11.22
N ALA A 216 -23.76 15.01 10.38
CA ALA A 216 -24.62 14.87 9.22
C ALA A 216 -23.85 14.12 8.12
N MET A 217 -24.49 13.08 7.59
CA MET A 217 -23.91 12.19 6.60
C MET A 217 -24.52 12.44 5.23
N GLN A 218 -23.71 12.35 4.19
CA GLN A 218 -24.14 12.49 2.81
C GLN A 218 -23.76 11.23 2.05
N PRO A 219 -24.70 10.59 1.32
CA PRO A 219 -24.35 9.46 0.48
C PRO A 219 -23.47 9.92 -0.68
N ILE A 220 -22.36 9.23 -0.89
CA ILE A 220 -21.42 9.45 -1.99
C ILE A 220 -21.44 8.32 -3.00
N GLU A 221 -21.89 7.16 -2.59
CA GLU A 221 -22.04 5.97 -3.44
C GLU A 221 -23.32 5.22 -3.03
N ILE A 222 -24.10 4.78 -4.02
CA ILE A 222 -25.29 3.98 -3.79
C ILE A 222 -25.28 2.81 -4.78
N ASP A 223 -25.17 1.61 -4.23
CA ASP A 223 -25.19 0.38 -4.98
C ASP A 223 -26.51 -0.39 -4.76
N GLN A 224 -27.08 -0.87 -5.84
CA GLN A 224 -28.20 -1.81 -5.76
C GLN A 224 -27.63 -3.24 -5.78
N VAL A 225 -28.02 -4.00 -4.79
CA VAL A 225 -27.73 -5.42 -4.73
C VAL A 225 -28.93 -6.17 -5.29
N VAL A 226 -28.76 -6.82 -6.42
CA VAL A 226 -29.79 -7.67 -7.06
C VAL A 226 -29.17 -9.02 -7.36
N ASN A 227 -29.71 -10.09 -6.78
CA ASN A 227 -29.20 -11.46 -6.93
C ASN A 227 -27.72 -11.62 -6.59
N ASN A 228 -27.26 -10.98 -5.52
CA ASN A 228 -25.85 -10.93 -5.09
C ASN A 228 -24.87 -10.21 -6.03
N GLU A 229 -25.36 -9.48 -7.02
CA GLU A 229 -24.56 -8.61 -7.87
C GLU A 229 -24.73 -7.15 -7.46
N LEU A 230 -23.63 -6.45 -7.21
CA LEU A 230 -23.59 -5.00 -7.01
C LEU A 230 -23.81 -4.31 -8.35
N ARG A 231 -24.84 -3.45 -8.42
CA ARG A 231 -25.06 -2.54 -9.55
C ARG A 231 -24.96 -1.12 -9.02
N SER A 232 -23.85 -0.47 -9.33
CA SER A 232 -23.64 0.93 -8.96
C SER A 232 -24.68 1.84 -9.58
N MET A 233 -25.35 2.66 -8.77
CA MET A 233 -26.29 3.67 -9.21
C MET A 233 -25.67 5.05 -8.98
N MET A 234 -25.20 5.69 -10.04
CA MET A 234 -24.69 7.06 -9.95
C MET A 234 -25.78 8.04 -9.54
N MET A 235 -25.53 8.80 -8.49
CA MET A 235 -26.39 9.94 -8.11
C MET A 235 -26.21 11.11 -9.08
N PRO A 236 -27.27 11.58 -9.77
CA PRO A 236 -27.17 12.78 -10.59
C PRO A 236 -27.05 14.01 -9.67
N GLY A 237 -25.93 14.72 -9.72
CA GLY A 237 -25.79 16.05 -9.11
C GLY A 237 -24.57 16.29 -8.22
N LEU A 238 -23.84 15.27 -7.78
CA LEU A 238 -22.64 15.44 -6.96
C LEU A 238 -21.35 15.37 -7.79
N ARG A 239 -21.29 16.12 -8.90
CA ARG A 239 -20.03 16.30 -9.60
C ARG A 239 -19.19 17.31 -8.84
N GLN A 240 -18.29 16.85 -7.99
CA GLN A 240 -17.12 17.67 -7.67
C GLN A 240 -16.28 17.77 -8.96
N PRO A 241 -15.69 18.93 -9.26
CA PRO A 241 -14.80 19.04 -10.41
C PRO A 241 -13.66 18.03 -10.22
N ALA A 242 -13.40 17.24 -11.25
CA ALA A 242 -12.24 16.36 -11.31
C ALA A 242 -10.98 17.18 -11.02
N VAL A 243 -10.16 16.73 -10.12
CA VAL A 243 -8.93 17.43 -9.69
C VAL A 243 -7.70 16.56 -9.87
N GLY A 244 -7.75 15.58 -10.75
CA GLY A 244 -6.53 14.99 -11.27
C GLY A 244 -5.68 16.11 -11.88
N THR A 245 -4.43 16.19 -11.52
CA THR A 245 -3.54 17.28 -11.92
C THR A 245 -2.49 16.87 -12.94
N GLN A 246 -2.30 15.57 -13.12
CA GLN A 246 -1.34 15.03 -14.08
C GLN A 246 -2.00 14.92 -15.46
N PRO A 247 -1.33 15.32 -16.53
CA PRO A 247 -1.89 15.16 -17.88
C PRO A 247 -2.16 13.69 -18.21
N GLY A 248 -3.30 13.41 -18.83
CA GLY A 248 -3.71 12.07 -19.24
C GLY A 248 -4.22 11.17 -18.11
N PRO A 249 -4.34 9.86 -18.35
CA PRO A 249 -4.56 8.86 -17.31
C PRO A 249 -3.30 8.69 -16.46
N ASP A 250 -3.45 8.52 -15.13
CA ASP A 250 -2.32 8.35 -14.20
C ASP A 250 -2.76 7.52 -12.99
N VAL A 251 -2.64 6.20 -13.09
CA VAL A 251 -2.99 5.31 -11.98
C VAL A 251 -1.78 5.03 -11.09
N ILE A 252 -1.91 5.35 -9.81
CA ILE A 252 -0.90 5.01 -8.80
C ILE A 252 -1.47 4.03 -7.78
N VAL A 253 -0.59 3.33 -7.06
CA VAL A 253 -0.97 2.65 -5.81
C VAL A 253 -1.00 3.72 -4.71
N GLY A 254 -2.18 4.15 -4.33
CA GLY A 254 -2.38 5.19 -3.32
C GLY A 254 -2.19 4.70 -1.90
N ASP A 255 -2.63 3.46 -1.60
CA ASP A 255 -2.38 2.82 -0.29
C ASP A 255 -2.23 1.30 -0.42
N LEU A 256 -1.51 0.73 0.55
CA LEU A 256 -1.38 -0.69 0.83
C LEU A 256 -1.91 -0.93 2.25
N PRO A 257 -3.25 -0.91 2.44
CA PRO A 257 -3.84 -0.73 3.76
C PRO A 257 -3.69 -1.94 4.68
N GLU A 258 -3.69 -3.13 4.11
CA GLU A 258 -3.74 -4.39 4.88
C GLU A 258 -2.99 -5.50 4.17
N MET A 259 -2.52 -6.48 4.94
CA MET A 259 -1.92 -7.71 4.45
C MET A 259 -2.42 -8.89 5.29
N ALA A 260 -2.65 -10.06 4.65
CA ALA A 260 -3.09 -11.25 5.35
C ALA A 260 -2.55 -12.54 4.72
N GLN A 261 -2.50 -13.61 5.53
CA GLN A 261 -2.26 -14.97 5.09
C GLN A 261 -3.58 -15.63 4.69
N TYR A 262 -3.60 -16.25 3.52
CA TYR A 262 -4.76 -16.92 2.94
C TYR A 262 -4.59 -18.42 2.76
N GLY A 263 -3.38 -18.94 2.97
CA GLY A 263 -3.13 -20.37 2.87
C GLY A 263 -1.74 -20.76 3.28
N HIS A 264 -1.53 -22.08 3.34
CA HIS A 264 -0.27 -22.73 3.68
C HIS A 264 -0.18 -24.02 2.88
N ALA A 265 1.01 -24.33 2.37
CA ALA A 265 1.31 -25.58 1.68
C ALA A 265 2.79 -25.95 1.90
N GLY A 266 3.05 -27.07 2.55
CA GLY A 266 4.41 -27.51 2.88
C GLY A 266 5.15 -26.47 3.75
N THR A 267 6.25 -25.94 3.24
CA THR A 267 7.09 -24.91 3.90
C THR A 267 6.71 -23.48 3.48
N GLN A 268 5.65 -23.31 2.73
CA GLN A 268 5.27 -22.02 2.14
C GLN A 268 3.93 -21.51 2.64
N VAL A 269 3.77 -20.21 2.64
CA VAL A 269 2.50 -19.51 2.89
C VAL A 269 2.11 -18.66 1.69
N GLY A 270 0.81 -18.55 1.46
CA GLY A 270 0.22 -17.69 0.45
C GLY A 270 -0.36 -16.43 1.10
N LEU A 271 0.18 -15.29 0.70
CA LEU A 271 -0.16 -13.98 1.25
C LEU A 271 -0.80 -13.11 0.16
N ALA A 272 -1.50 -12.07 0.58
CA ALA A 272 -1.93 -10.99 -0.30
C ALA A 272 -2.00 -9.66 0.47
N VAL A 273 -1.76 -8.56 -0.23
CA VAL A 273 -1.90 -7.21 0.28
C VAL A 273 -3.10 -6.51 -0.38
N GLY A 274 -3.85 -5.72 0.37
CA GLY A 274 -4.88 -4.83 -0.19
C GLY A 274 -4.21 -3.70 -0.97
N THR A 275 -4.82 -3.28 -2.08
CA THR A 275 -4.32 -2.17 -2.91
C THR A 275 -5.43 -1.16 -3.13
N ASP A 276 -5.15 0.10 -2.87
CA ASP A 276 -6.03 1.20 -3.22
C ASP A 276 -5.43 1.93 -4.43
N SER A 277 -6.08 1.84 -5.59
CA SER A 277 -5.64 2.54 -6.79
C SER A 277 -6.18 3.96 -6.77
N CYS A 278 -5.39 4.92 -7.27
CA CYS A 278 -5.80 6.31 -7.36
C CYS A 278 -5.46 6.87 -8.73
N ASN A 279 -6.44 7.45 -9.41
CA ASN A 279 -6.20 8.14 -10.67
C ASN A 279 -5.83 9.60 -10.41
N ARG A 280 -4.54 9.94 -10.47
CA ARG A 280 -4.04 11.32 -10.37
C ARG A 280 -4.21 12.11 -11.67
N GLY A 281 -4.57 11.42 -12.74
CA GLY A 281 -4.68 11.96 -14.09
C GLY A 281 -5.90 12.86 -14.31
N THR A 282 -5.82 13.68 -15.34
CA THR A 282 -6.93 14.50 -15.83
C THR A 282 -7.92 13.73 -16.68
N GLU A 283 -7.55 12.52 -17.12
CA GLU A 283 -8.38 11.61 -17.91
C GLU A 283 -8.74 10.36 -17.10
N ASN A 284 -9.86 9.72 -17.47
CA ASN A 284 -10.28 8.47 -16.84
C ASN A 284 -9.34 7.33 -17.27
N VAL A 285 -9.07 6.39 -16.40
CA VAL A 285 -8.33 5.15 -16.75
C VAL A 285 -9.33 4.07 -17.15
N ASP A 286 -9.08 3.36 -18.24
CA ASP A 286 -9.89 2.22 -18.67
C ASP A 286 -9.85 1.10 -17.62
N TRP A 287 -11.04 0.55 -17.27
CA TRP A 287 -11.23 -0.41 -16.17
C TRP A 287 -12.23 -1.51 -16.53
N PHE A 288 -12.16 -1.98 -17.77
CA PHE A 288 -13.09 -2.99 -18.25
C PHE A 288 -12.82 -4.35 -17.61
N ALA A 289 -13.88 -5.11 -17.39
CA ALA A 289 -13.73 -6.49 -16.93
C ALA A 289 -13.38 -7.43 -18.09
N LEU A 290 -12.70 -8.55 -17.80
CA LEU A 290 -12.54 -9.64 -18.76
C LEU A 290 -13.90 -10.02 -19.38
N PRO A 291 -13.98 -10.35 -20.66
CA PRO A 291 -12.89 -10.66 -21.60
C PRO A 291 -12.26 -9.46 -22.32
N ASN A 292 -12.64 -8.23 -22.01
CA ASN A 292 -11.96 -7.04 -22.50
C ASN A 292 -10.63 -6.87 -21.76
N ASN A 293 -9.54 -6.59 -22.46
CA ASN A 293 -8.19 -6.44 -21.91
C ASN A 293 -7.75 -4.98 -21.70
N ASP A 294 -8.68 -4.02 -21.82
CA ASP A 294 -8.41 -2.61 -21.52
C ASP A 294 -8.66 -2.34 -20.02
N HIS A 295 -7.79 -2.85 -19.17
CA HIS A 295 -7.80 -2.64 -17.75
C HIS A 295 -6.41 -2.87 -17.15
N PRO A 296 -6.10 -2.29 -15.96
CA PRO A 296 -4.87 -2.56 -15.27
C PRO A 296 -4.77 -3.99 -14.72
N VAL A 297 -3.54 -4.47 -14.60
CA VAL A 297 -3.19 -5.67 -13.85
C VAL A 297 -2.33 -5.32 -12.65
N VAL A 298 -2.46 -6.09 -11.56
CA VAL A 298 -1.87 -5.76 -10.26
C VAL A 298 -1.00 -6.91 -9.76
N PRO A 299 0.33 -6.88 -9.98
CA PRO A 299 1.28 -7.74 -9.28
C PRO A 299 1.52 -7.26 -7.86
N GLN A 300 1.85 -8.21 -6.98
CA GLN A 300 2.24 -7.94 -5.60
C GLN A 300 3.54 -8.64 -5.27
N ASN A 301 4.37 -8.01 -4.46
CA ASN A 301 5.67 -8.52 -4.05
C ASN A 301 5.88 -8.36 -2.54
N MET A 302 6.75 -9.20 -1.97
CA MET A 302 7.19 -9.07 -0.59
C MET A 302 8.71 -9.08 -0.50
N TYR A 303 9.24 -8.24 0.36
CA TYR A 303 10.68 -8.06 0.57
C TYR A 303 11.05 -8.12 2.04
N ARG A 304 12.30 -8.52 2.29
CA ARG A 304 12.93 -8.50 3.61
C ARG A 304 14.21 -7.69 3.54
N MET A 305 14.38 -6.74 4.46
CA MET A 305 15.64 -6.07 4.70
C MET A 305 16.28 -6.65 5.95
N SER A 306 17.43 -7.27 5.81
CA SER A 306 18.10 -8.00 6.88
C SER A 306 19.60 -8.09 6.66
N SER A 307 20.31 -8.33 7.71
CA SER A 307 21.71 -8.79 7.70
C SER A 307 22.10 -9.36 9.06
N ALA A 308 23.25 -10.01 9.10
CA ALA A 308 23.83 -10.47 10.35
C ALA A 308 24.40 -9.32 11.21
N ALA A 309 24.77 -8.19 10.61
CA ALA A 309 25.48 -7.09 11.29
C ALA A 309 24.55 -6.00 11.83
N ASN A 310 23.65 -5.49 11.01
CA ASN A 310 22.80 -4.33 11.35
C ASN A 310 21.37 -4.42 10.80
N ASN A 311 20.97 -5.57 10.28
CA ASN A 311 19.67 -5.86 9.68
C ASN A 311 19.27 -4.94 8.50
N ASN A 312 20.22 -4.29 7.85
CA ASN A 312 19.97 -3.46 6.68
C ASN A 312 21.03 -3.63 5.57
N ASP A 313 21.87 -4.65 5.64
CA ASP A 313 22.90 -4.89 4.63
C ASP A 313 22.32 -5.48 3.35
N ARG A 314 21.22 -6.20 3.44
CA ARG A 314 20.54 -6.86 2.32
C ARG A 314 19.10 -6.42 2.20
N PHE A 315 18.65 -6.28 0.97
CA PHE A 315 17.26 -6.07 0.62
C PHE A 315 16.87 -7.12 -0.42
N GLU A 316 16.14 -8.14 -0.01
CA GLU A 316 15.84 -9.34 -0.79
C GLU A 316 14.34 -9.45 -1.07
N GLN A 317 13.96 -9.79 -2.29
CA GLN A 317 12.58 -10.18 -2.59
C GLN A 317 12.36 -11.62 -2.15
N ILE A 318 11.43 -11.82 -1.21
CA ILE A 318 11.14 -13.14 -0.62
C ILE A 318 9.86 -13.77 -1.16
N GLY A 319 9.10 -13.04 -1.96
CA GLY A 319 7.89 -13.58 -2.57
C GLY A 319 7.29 -12.68 -3.64
N GLN A 320 6.49 -13.28 -4.51
CA GLN A 320 5.75 -12.63 -5.59
C GLN A 320 4.43 -13.34 -5.84
N SER A 321 3.42 -12.60 -6.33
CA SER A 321 2.13 -13.16 -6.75
C SER A 321 1.99 -13.20 -8.27
N TRP A 322 0.99 -13.92 -8.75
CA TRP A 322 0.38 -13.64 -10.04
C TRP A 322 -0.36 -12.32 -10.02
N LEU A 323 -1.07 -11.99 -11.11
CA LEU A 323 -1.71 -10.70 -11.34
C LEU A 323 -3.18 -10.73 -10.99
N LYS A 324 -3.66 -9.75 -10.23
CA LYS A 324 -5.07 -9.43 -10.19
C LYS A 324 -5.46 -8.63 -11.43
N HIS A 325 -6.42 -9.13 -12.20
CA HIS A 325 -7.11 -8.36 -13.23
C HIS A 325 -8.13 -7.44 -12.56
N THR A 326 -8.09 -6.15 -12.88
CA THR A 326 -9.04 -5.20 -12.32
C THR A 326 -10.40 -5.28 -13.01
N PHE A 327 -11.45 -4.84 -12.33
CA PHE A 327 -12.82 -4.83 -12.83
C PHE A 327 -13.68 -3.90 -11.99
N ALA A 328 -14.69 -3.29 -12.59
CA ALA A 328 -15.72 -2.53 -11.89
C ALA A 328 -15.14 -1.46 -10.92
N ALA A 329 -14.44 -0.47 -11.48
CA ALA A 329 -13.86 0.62 -10.70
C ALA A 329 -14.90 1.28 -9.78
N ALA A 330 -14.55 1.49 -8.53
CA ALA A 330 -15.29 2.31 -7.60
C ALA A 330 -15.13 3.81 -7.93
N SER A 331 -15.98 4.63 -7.32
CA SER A 331 -15.89 6.08 -7.41
C SER A 331 -15.59 6.68 -6.03
N SER A 332 -14.64 6.07 -5.32
CA SER A 332 -14.16 6.55 -4.02
C SER A 332 -13.21 7.73 -4.18
N ASN A 333 -12.95 8.44 -3.06
CA ASN A 333 -11.98 9.54 -3.01
C ASN A 333 -10.98 9.34 -1.86
N ASP A 334 -10.52 8.11 -1.66
CA ASP A 334 -9.65 7.75 -0.53
C ASP A 334 -8.27 8.42 -0.62
N CYS A 335 -7.84 8.76 -1.84
CA CYS A 335 -6.60 9.49 -2.09
C CYS A 335 -6.73 11.01 -2.00
N GLY A 336 -7.92 11.54 -1.81
CA GLY A 336 -8.13 12.97 -1.59
C GLY A 336 -7.95 13.87 -2.81
N PHE A 337 -7.91 13.30 -4.02
CA PHE A 337 -7.72 14.10 -5.25
C PHE A 337 -9.03 14.74 -5.78
N GLY A 338 -10.16 14.44 -5.16
CA GLY A 338 -11.48 14.77 -5.68
C GLY A 338 -11.90 13.81 -6.78
N CYS A 339 -13.04 13.13 -6.62
CA CYS A 339 -13.47 12.09 -7.53
C CYS A 339 -14.56 12.59 -8.48
N ASN A 340 -14.37 12.36 -9.78
CA ASN A 340 -15.40 12.49 -10.79
C ASN A 340 -15.82 11.09 -11.25
N GLY A 341 -16.76 10.47 -10.54
CA GLY A 341 -17.25 9.14 -10.85
C GLY A 341 -17.87 9.03 -12.25
N VAL A 342 -17.46 8.00 -13.00
CA VAL A 342 -17.84 7.81 -14.41
C VAL A 342 -18.44 6.45 -14.70
N GLY A 343 -18.69 5.64 -13.66
CA GLY A 343 -19.18 4.27 -13.77
C GLY A 343 -18.05 3.24 -13.85
N GLY A 344 -18.35 1.99 -13.47
CA GLY A 344 -17.38 0.95 -13.15
C GLY A 344 -16.47 0.46 -14.29
N THR A 345 -16.66 0.90 -15.52
CA THR A 345 -15.76 0.58 -16.65
C THR A 345 -14.56 1.52 -16.77
N HIS A 346 -14.50 2.53 -15.92
CA HIS A 346 -13.41 3.49 -15.89
C HIS A 346 -13.14 3.93 -14.46
N LEU A 347 -11.88 4.07 -14.07
CA LEU A 347 -11.51 4.79 -12.87
C LEU A 347 -11.46 6.29 -13.18
N GLY A 348 -12.44 7.04 -12.67
CA GLY A 348 -12.61 8.46 -12.96
C GLY A 348 -11.39 9.29 -12.53
N SER A 349 -11.19 10.43 -13.19
CA SER A 349 -10.17 11.39 -12.76
C SER A 349 -10.35 11.76 -11.28
N GLY A 350 -9.28 11.64 -10.50
CA GLY A 350 -9.26 11.88 -9.05
C GLY A 350 -9.87 10.76 -8.19
N CYS A 351 -10.49 9.73 -8.79
CA CYS A 351 -11.12 8.65 -8.07
C CYS A 351 -10.12 7.61 -7.56
N SER A 352 -10.56 6.84 -6.55
CA SER A 352 -9.87 5.66 -6.05
C SER A 352 -10.75 4.41 -6.11
N ASP A 353 -10.10 3.24 -6.16
CA ASP A 353 -10.73 1.92 -6.17
C ASP A 353 -9.95 0.95 -5.29
N LEU A 354 -10.57 0.50 -4.21
CA LEU A 354 -9.96 -0.36 -3.20
C LEU A 354 -10.21 -1.84 -3.49
N TYR A 355 -9.12 -2.58 -3.72
CA TYR A 355 -9.11 -4.04 -3.69
C TYR A 355 -8.59 -4.54 -2.36
N THR A 356 -9.46 -5.16 -1.56
CA THR A 356 -9.04 -5.79 -0.29
C THR A 356 -8.02 -6.89 -0.52
N SER A 357 -7.23 -7.20 0.51
CA SER A 357 -6.32 -8.36 0.46
C SER A 357 -7.06 -9.66 0.13
N GLY A 358 -8.32 -9.81 0.54
CA GLY A 358 -9.16 -10.95 0.20
C GLY A 358 -9.49 -11.04 -1.31
N LEU A 359 -9.77 -9.92 -1.96
CA LEU A 359 -9.96 -9.88 -3.42
C LEU A 359 -8.67 -10.22 -4.17
N ASN A 360 -7.55 -9.66 -3.71
CA ASN A 360 -6.24 -9.91 -4.29
C ASN A 360 -5.72 -11.33 -4.01
N ALA A 361 -6.29 -12.04 -3.03
CA ALA A 361 -5.99 -13.44 -2.73
C ALA A 361 -6.83 -14.44 -3.51
N GLY A 362 -7.87 -14.01 -4.24
CA GLY A 362 -8.82 -14.87 -4.94
C GLY A 362 -8.17 -15.60 -6.12
N GLN A 363 -7.69 -16.83 -5.89
CA GLN A 363 -6.83 -17.60 -6.80
C GLN A 363 -7.39 -17.74 -8.21
N THR A 364 -8.72 -17.94 -8.35
CA THR A 364 -9.39 -18.07 -9.65
C THR A 364 -9.47 -16.77 -10.46
N GLY A 365 -9.18 -15.64 -9.84
CA GLY A 365 -9.13 -14.33 -10.50
C GLY A 365 -7.71 -13.81 -10.73
N LEU A 366 -6.67 -14.64 -10.54
CA LEU A 366 -5.27 -14.26 -10.71
C LEU A 366 -4.70 -14.84 -12.00
N GLY A 367 -4.20 -13.96 -12.88
CA GLY A 367 -3.54 -14.33 -14.13
C GLY A 367 -2.02 -14.39 -14.02
N SER A 368 -1.36 -15.06 -14.96
CA SER A 368 0.08 -15.16 -14.99
C SER A 368 0.76 -13.87 -15.46
N ARG A 369 1.86 -13.51 -14.82
CA ARG A 369 2.73 -12.40 -15.28
C ARG A 369 3.30 -12.63 -16.68
N ALA A 370 3.44 -13.89 -17.12
CA ALA A 370 4.00 -14.24 -18.42
C ALA A 370 3.14 -13.80 -19.60
N TRP A 371 1.84 -13.57 -19.40
CA TRP A 371 0.94 -13.07 -20.43
C TRP A 371 1.10 -11.58 -20.72
N VAL A 372 1.63 -10.80 -19.79
CA VAL A 372 1.64 -9.34 -19.86
C VAL A 372 2.97 -8.83 -20.40
N ASN A 373 2.93 -7.97 -21.39
CA ASN A 373 4.05 -7.09 -21.71
C ASN A 373 4.04 -5.92 -20.69
N PRO A 374 4.98 -5.85 -19.76
CA PRO A 374 4.89 -4.91 -18.64
C PRO A 374 5.11 -3.44 -19.03
N PHE A 375 5.76 -3.19 -20.17
CA PHE A 375 5.97 -1.84 -20.67
C PHE A 375 4.70 -1.29 -21.34
N SER A 376 4.09 -2.08 -22.23
CA SER A 376 2.88 -1.65 -22.93
C SER A 376 1.59 -1.94 -22.17
N GLY A 377 1.63 -2.70 -21.09
CA GLY A 377 0.45 -3.17 -20.37
C GLY A 377 -0.40 -4.17 -21.15
N SER A 378 -0.02 -4.52 -22.38
CA SER A 378 -0.84 -5.36 -23.25
C SER A 378 -0.78 -6.84 -22.86
N PHE A 379 -1.90 -7.52 -22.97
CA PHE A 379 -2.05 -8.97 -22.80
C PHE A 379 -3.18 -9.49 -23.72
N PRO A 380 -3.23 -10.81 -24.01
CA PRO A 380 -4.26 -11.38 -24.87
C PRO A 380 -5.67 -11.13 -24.33
N SER A 381 -6.61 -10.79 -25.22
CA SER A 381 -8.02 -10.66 -24.87
C SER A 381 -8.67 -12.02 -24.62
N GLY A 382 -9.75 -12.02 -23.83
CA GLY A 382 -10.52 -13.22 -23.51
C GLY A 382 -10.13 -13.83 -22.17
N ASN A 383 -10.79 -14.95 -21.82
CA ASN A 383 -10.62 -15.60 -20.50
C ASN A 383 -9.40 -16.54 -20.43
N VAL A 384 -8.49 -16.49 -21.40
CA VAL A 384 -7.30 -17.35 -21.42
C VAL A 384 -6.29 -16.93 -20.36
N VAL A 385 -6.26 -15.65 -20.02
CA VAL A 385 -5.28 -15.06 -19.08
C VAL A 385 -5.59 -15.30 -17.61
N ASP A 386 -6.80 -15.74 -17.28
CA ASP A 386 -7.23 -16.15 -15.94
C ASP A 386 -7.89 -17.53 -15.94
N ASN A 387 -7.68 -18.30 -17.00
CA ASN A 387 -8.30 -19.62 -17.15
C ASN A 387 -7.63 -20.66 -16.24
N HIS A 388 -8.30 -20.99 -15.16
CA HIS A 388 -7.87 -21.96 -14.16
C HIS A 388 -8.52 -23.34 -14.35
N ASN A 389 -9.09 -23.62 -15.52
CA ASN A 389 -9.69 -24.93 -15.81
C ASN A 389 -8.63 -26.03 -15.82
N GLY A 390 -8.84 -27.06 -15.03
CA GLY A 390 -8.01 -28.25 -15.01
C GLY A 390 -6.86 -28.25 -14.02
N HIS A 391 -6.73 -27.24 -13.16
CA HIS A 391 -5.80 -27.30 -12.04
C HIS A 391 -6.50 -27.27 -10.68
N ASN A 392 -5.84 -27.87 -9.69
CA ASN A 392 -6.23 -27.77 -8.30
C ASN A 392 -5.30 -26.76 -7.62
N HIS A 393 -5.87 -25.72 -7.01
CA HIS A 393 -5.13 -24.78 -6.22
C HIS A 393 -4.85 -25.35 -4.84
N ASP A 394 -3.63 -25.15 -4.35
CA ASP A 394 -3.29 -25.30 -2.93
C ASP A 394 -3.41 -23.95 -2.20
N GLY A 395 -2.98 -23.91 -0.94
CA GLY A 395 -3.09 -22.67 -0.14
C GLY A 395 -2.18 -21.53 -0.58
N VAL A 396 -1.19 -21.77 -1.44
CA VAL A 396 -0.18 -20.79 -1.83
C VAL A 396 -0.22 -20.42 -3.30
N SER A 397 -0.84 -21.23 -4.15
CA SER A 397 -0.87 -21.02 -5.60
C SER A 397 -1.31 -19.60 -5.97
N HIS A 398 -0.56 -18.94 -6.85
CA HIS A 398 -0.82 -17.62 -7.44
C HIS A 398 -0.78 -16.43 -6.45
N ARG A 399 -0.76 -16.65 -5.15
CA ARG A 399 -0.61 -15.63 -4.10
C ARG A 399 0.84 -15.20 -3.97
N ILE A 400 1.10 -14.15 -3.17
CA ILE A 400 2.49 -13.88 -2.78
C ILE A 400 3.00 -15.12 -2.04
N ARG A 401 3.83 -15.92 -2.72
CA ARG A 401 4.37 -17.17 -2.21
C ARG A 401 5.65 -16.88 -1.45
N VAL A 402 5.68 -17.19 -0.16
CA VAL A 402 6.83 -16.94 0.73
C VAL A 402 7.18 -18.18 1.51
N GLU A 403 8.47 -18.47 1.66
CA GLU A 403 8.94 -19.53 2.57
C GLU A 403 8.69 -19.12 4.03
N VAL A 404 8.20 -20.06 4.84
CA VAL A 404 7.93 -19.84 6.27
C VAL A 404 9.16 -19.31 7.01
N ASN A 405 10.34 -19.83 6.67
CA ASN A 405 11.60 -19.41 7.30
C ASN A 405 11.96 -17.97 7.01
N ASP A 406 11.51 -17.39 5.89
CA ASP A 406 11.74 -15.98 5.57
C ASP A 406 10.90 -15.05 6.44
N LEU A 407 9.77 -15.52 6.96
CA LEU A 407 8.87 -14.78 7.84
C LEU A 407 9.14 -15.04 9.33
N ASP A 408 9.90 -16.07 9.67
CA ASP A 408 10.20 -16.40 11.05
C ASP A 408 11.09 -15.32 11.69
N THR A 409 10.49 -14.53 12.57
CA THR A 409 11.16 -13.42 13.26
C THR A 409 12.22 -13.88 14.26
N THR A 410 12.24 -15.15 14.61
CA THR A 410 13.31 -15.75 15.44
C THR A 410 14.55 -16.00 14.59
N LEU A 411 14.36 -16.57 13.39
CA LEU A 411 15.44 -16.80 12.43
C LEU A 411 15.96 -15.48 11.84
N ASN A 412 15.07 -14.52 11.61
CA ASN A 412 15.36 -13.22 11.00
C ASN A 412 15.22 -12.08 12.03
N SER A 413 15.84 -12.25 13.20
CA SER A 413 15.73 -11.27 14.29
C SER A 413 16.16 -9.88 13.86
N GLY A 414 15.28 -8.88 14.07
CA GLY A 414 15.51 -7.49 13.71
C GLY A 414 15.31 -7.15 12.22
N ALA A 415 14.96 -8.12 11.37
CA ALA A 415 14.62 -7.85 9.98
C ALA A 415 13.37 -6.95 9.88
N THR A 416 13.31 -6.15 8.82
CA THR A 416 12.14 -5.36 8.44
C THR A 416 11.56 -5.88 7.13
N TYR A 417 10.23 -5.80 7.01
CA TYR A 417 9.50 -6.37 5.90
C TYR A 417 8.70 -5.32 5.16
N PHE A 418 8.68 -5.45 3.83
CA PHE A 418 7.98 -4.51 2.96
C PHE A 418 7.12 -5.28 1.97
N VAL A 419 5.96 -4.71 1.66
CA VAL A 419 5.14 -5.18 0.55
C VAL A 419 5.07 -4.10 -0.51
N GLU A 420 4.88 -4.52 -1.75
CA GLU A 420 4.80 -3.67 -2.92
C GLU A 420 3.60 -4.08 -3.76
N GLY A 421 2.89 -3.09 -4.27
CA GLY A 421 1.88 -3.24 -5.30
C GLY A 421 2.23 -2.37 -6.49
N GLN A 422 1.84 -2.79 -7.67
CA GLN A 422 2.05 -2.05 -8.92
C GLN A 422 0.79 -2.12 -9.77
N TYR A 423 0.47 -1.07 -10.53
CA TYR A 423 -0.52 -1.10 -11.58
C TYR A 423 0.17 -1.02 -12.95
N VAL A 424 -0.20 -1.90 -13.86
CA VAL A 424 0.28 -1.89 -15.24
C VAL A 424 -0.92 -1.83 -16.16
N THR A 425 -1.05 -0.77 -16.97
CA THR A 425 -2.24 -0.54 -17.80
C THR A 425 -1.90 -0.19 -19.24
N PRO A 426 -2.60 -0.78 -20.23
CA PRO A 426 -2.41 -0.44 -21.63
C PRO A 426 -2.85 1.00 -21.96
N HIS A 427 -3.76 1.58 -21.20
CA HIS A 427 -4.26 2.92 -21.47
C HIS A 427 -3.17 4.00 -21.26
N GLU A 428 -2.42 3.95 -20.14
CA GLU A 428 -1.30 4.89 -19.92
C GLU A 428 -0.24 4.78 -21.00
N TYR A 429 0.15 3.56 -21.36
CA TYR A 429 1.09 3.34 -22.46
C TYR A 429 0.59 3.96 -23.76
N THR A 430 -0.65 3.69 -24.16
CA THR A 430 -1.24 4.24 -25.39
C THR A 430 -1.25 5.75 -25.39
N TRP A 431 -1.58 6.35 -24.25
CA TRP A 431 -1.57 7.80 -24.06
C TRP A 431 -0.14 8.35 -24.15
N CYS A 432 0.83 7.72 -23.48
CA CYS A 432 2.25 8.09 -23.54
C CYS A 432 2.81 8.11 -24.95
N GLN A 433 2.44 7.15 -25.80
CA GLN A 433 2.91 7.09 -27.19
C GLN A 433 2.45 8.31 -28.02
N SER A 434 1.31 8.89 -27.69
CA SER A 434 0.76 10.07 -28.37
C SER A 434 1.16 11.40 -27.71
N HIS A 435 1.74 11.38 -26.50
CA HIS A 435 2.10 12.56 -25.70
C HIS A 435 3.54 12.46 -25.15
N PRO A 436 4.56 12.49 -26.01
CA PRO A 436 5.95 12.37 -25.59
C PRO A 436 6.33 13.42 -24.54
N GLY A 437 6.99 13.00 -23.46
CA GLY A 437 7.42 13.86 -22.37
C GLY A 437 6.35 14.18 -21.30
N GLN A 438 5.16 13.58 -21.41
CA GLN A 438 4.08 13.71 -20.41
C GLN A 438 3.66 12.35 -19.84
N CYS A 439 4.48 11.33 -20.03
CA CYS A 439 4.18 9.97 -19.61
C CYS A 439 4.23 9.80 -18.08
N ASN A 440 3.24 9.10 -17.51
CA ASN A 440 3.13 8.83 -16.07
C ASN A 440 3.37 7.36 -15.68
N MET A 441 3.59 6.45 -16.62
CA MET A 441 3.63 5.00 -16.39
C MET A 441 4.79 4.47 -15.53
N TYR A 442 5.68 5.33 -15.05
CA TYR A 442 6.81 4.97 -14.18
C TYR A 442 6.59 5.38 -12.70
N ASN A 443 5.38 5.76 -12.33
CA ASN A 443 5.02 6.10 -10.95
C ASN A 443 3.98 5.12 -10.34
N ASN A 444 3.69 4.03 -11.03
CA ASN A 444 2.59 3.11 -10.75
C ASN A 444 2.89 2.09 -9.66
N VAL A 445 4.05 2.16 -9.02
CA VAL A 445 4.51 1.25 -7.97
C VAL A 445 4.59 1.99 -6.64
N SER A 446 4.14 1.33 -5.55
CA SER A 446 4.27 1.85 -4.19
C SER A 446 4.56 0.74 -3.22
N TYR A 447 5.17 1.08 -2.07
CA TYR A 447 5.48 0.09 -1.05
C TYR A 447 5.08 0.56 0.35
N ARG A 448 4.95 -0.41 1.26
CA ARG A 448 4.71 -0.15 2.69
C ARG A 448 5.43 -1.16 3.56
N GLN A 449 5.89 -0.70 4.72
CA GLN A 449 6.47 -1.56 5.73
C GLN A 449 5.38 -2.25 6.56
N PHE A 450 5.62 -3.53 6.93
CA PHE A 450 4.77 -4.29 7.83
C PHE A 450 5.60 -4.99 8.91
N THR A 451 5.05 -5.12 10.10
CA THR A 451 5.54 -6.04 11.13
C THR A 451 4.83 -7.37 10.99
N ILE A 452 5.57 -8.45 11.31
CA ILE A 452 5.07 -9.82 11.26
C ILE A 452 4.90 -10.35 12.67
N HIS A 453 3.78 -11.02 12.92
CA HIS A 453 3.45 -11.66 14.18
C HIS A 453 2.95 -13.09 13.91
N GLY A 454 2.94 -13.93 14.95
CA GLY A 454 2.44 -15.30 14.85
C GLY A 454 3.50 -16.30 14.39
N GLY A 455 3.08 -17.32 13.69
CA GLY A 455 3.93 -18.44 13.30
C GLY A 455 3.42 -19.16 12.04
N PRO A 456 4.06 -20.28 11.66
CA PRO A 456 3.96 -20.87 10.33
C PRO A 456 2.55 -21.13 9.80
N THR A 457 1.62 -21.44 10.67
CA THR A 457 0.24 -21.75 10.29
C THR A 457 -0.70 -20.54 10.33
N ASN A 458 -0.27 -19.44 10.93
CA ASN A 458 -1.09 -18.24 11.08
C ASN A 458 -0.22 -17.00 11.35
N PHE A 459 0.38 -16.47 10.28
CA PHE A 459 1.02 -15.16 10.34
C PHE A 459 -0.03 -14.06 10.31
N THR A 460 0.19 -13.01 11.09
CA THR A 460 -0.57 -11.77 11.07
C THR A 460 0.37 -10.59 10.85
N PHE A 461 -0.17 -9.51 10.28
CA PHE A 461 0.62 -8.40 9.79
C PHE A 461 0.03 -7.08 10.28
N SER A 462 0.89 -6.17 10.70
CA SER A 462 0.50 -4.79 11.05
C SER A 462 1.29 -3.81 10.19
N SER A 463 0.60 -2.87 9.56
CA SER A 463 1.25 -1.83 8.77
C SER A 463 2.05 -0.87 9.65
N VAL A 464 3.20 -0.42 9.16
CA VAL A 464 4.08 0.55 9.81
C VAL A 464 4.18 1.80 8.96
N GLY A 465 3.82 2.94 9.53
CA GLY A 465 3.82 4.20 8.79
C GLY A 465 2.80 4.23 7.65
N SER A 466 2.91 5.22 6.79
CA SER A 466 2.11 5.38 5.58
C SER A 466 2.73 4.61 4.41
N THR A 467 1.92 4.32 3.39
CA THR A 467 2.42 3.85 2.09
C THR A 467 3.32 4.91 1.48
N ILE A 468 4.49 4.50 1.02
CA ILE A 468 5.39 5.35 0.22
C ILE A 468 4.96 5.18 -1.23
N GLN A 469 4.34 6.21 -1.74
CA GLN A 469 3.75 6.22 -3.08
C GLN A 469 4.79 6.48 -4.16
N MET A 470 4.54 5.93 -5.37
CA MET A 470 5.29 6.20 -6.59
C MET A 470 6.79 5.86 -6.50
N GLN A 471 7.12 4.87 -5.69
CA GLN A 471 8.48 4.38 -5.53
C GLN A 471 8.48 2.86 -5.33
N PRO A 472 9.42 2.12 -5.94
CA PRO A 472 9.58 0.70 -5.69
C PRO A 472 10.18 0.43 -4.31
N ALA A 473 9.89 -0.75 -3.75
CA ALA A 473 10.30 -1.12 -2.40
C ALA A 473 11.82 -1.12 -2.18
N VAL A 474 12.62 -1.28 -3.22
CA VAL A 474 14.09 -1.21 -3.13
C VAL A 474 14.58 0.15 -2.64
N MET A 475 13.80 1.21 -2.76
CA MET A 475 14.10 2.54 -2.22
C MET A 475 14.10 2.57 -0.68
N ALA A 476 13.50 1.57 -0.02
CA ALA A 476 13.56 1.41 1.43
C ALA A 476 14.91 0.91 1.94
N TRP A 477 15.80 0.45 1.05
CA TRP A 477 17.08 -0.14 1.46
C TRP A 477 18.00 0.89 2.10
N THR A 478 18.08 0.89 3.40
CA THR A 478 18.80 1.91 4.19
C THR A 478 20.28 1.93 3.89
N GLY A 479 20.77 3.08 3.46
CA GLY A 479 22.20 3.33 3.17
C GLY A 479 22.68 2.72 1.85
N ALA A 480 21.80 2.18 1.02
CA ALA A 480 22.12 1.79 -0.34
C ALA A 480 22.10 2.99 -1.29
N THR A 481 22.85 2.89 -2.36
CA THR A 481 22.69 3.75 -3.55
C THR A 481 21.74 3.05 -4.51
N VAL A 482 20.69 3.74 -4.94
CA VAL A 482 19.68 3.25 -5.88
C VAL A 482 19.64 4.16 -7.10
N SER A 483 19.74 3.60 -8.29
CA SER A 483 19.73 4.33 -9.56
C SER A 483 18.72 3.72 -10.51
N GLN A 484 17.87 4.55 -11.10
CA GLN A 484 16.99 4.13 -12.21
C GLN A 484 17.82 3.93 -13.47
N VAL A 485 17.49 2.90 -14.21
CA VAL A 485 18.12 2.52 -15.47
C VAL A 485 17.04 2.36 -16.54
N GLU A 486 17.08 3.16 -17.56
CA GLU A 486 16.19 3.13 -18.72
C GLU A 486 17.02 2.79 -19.98
N PRO A 487 17.10 1.51 -20.37
CA PRO A 487 18.04 1.09 -21.41
C PRO A 487 17.60 1.47 -22.83
N ASP A 488 16.33 1.75 -23.05
CA ASP A 488 15.76 2.03 -24.36
C ASP A 488 14.54 2.98 -24.22
N PRO A 489 14.79 4.27 -23.97
CA PRO A 489 13.75 5.24 -23.68
C PRO A 489 12.64 5.28 -24.73
N GLY A 490 11.38 5.15 -24.26
CA GLY A 490 10.19 5.16 -25.11
C GLY A 490 9.89 3.86 -25.84
N ASN A 491 10.78 2.84 -25.81
CA ASN A 491 10.60 1.55 -26.46
C ASN A 491 10.54 0.36 -25.47
N ASP A 492 11.03 0.55 -24.24
CA ASP A 492 10.95 -0.44 -23.18
C ASP A 492 10.96 0.26 -21.82
N GLY A 493 10.68 -0.50 -20.74
CA GLY A 493 10.50 -0.01 -19.40
C GLY A 493 11.80 0.32 -18.68
N ILE A 494 11.72 0.39 -17.35
CA ILE A 494 12.80 0.76 -16.45
C ILE A 494 13.17 -0.39 -15.49
N SER A 495 14.39 -0.31 -14.99
CA SER A 495 14.91 -1.15 -13.91
C SER A 495 15.65 -0.27 -12.91
N PHE A 496 15.98 -0.83 -11.75
CA PHE A 496 16.77 -0.16 -10.73
C PHE A 496 18.01 -0.98 -10.41
N MET A 497 19.16 -0.31 -10.44
CA MET A 497 20.42 -0.83 -9.95
C MET A 497 20.64 -0.30 -8.55
N SER A 498 20.81 -1.20 -7.60
CA SER A 498 21.01 -0.85 -6.20
C SER A 498 22.25 -1.54 -5.66
N TYR A 499 23.01 -0.86 -4.81
CA TYR A 499 24.17 -1.46 -4.16
C TYR A 499 24.45 -0.83 -2.80
N LYS A 500 25.06 -1.64 -1.94
CA LYS A 500 25.61 -1.24 -0.65
C LYS A 500 26.96 -1.93 -0.43
N VAL A 501 27.94 -1.17 0.00
CA VAL A 501 29.25 -1.71 0.38
C VAL A 501 29.51 -1.42 1.85
N THR A 502 29.89 -2.44 2.60
CA THR A 502 30.21 -2.33 4.03
C THR A 502 31.60 -2.88 4.29
N ASN A 503 32.18 -2.51 5.44
CA ASN A 503 33.49 -3.05 5.88
C ASN A 503 33.29 -3.74 7.24
N PRO A 504 32.87 -5.02 7.25
CA PRO A 504 32.56 -5.73 8.47
C PRO A 504 33.78 -6.01 9.36
N SER A 505 34.96 -6.04 8.77
CA SER A 505 36.25 -6.18 9.50
C SER A 505 37.41 -5.59 8.69
N ALA A 506 38.52 -5.31 9.35
CA ALA A 506 39.70 -4.76 8.68
C ALA A 506 40.17 -5.65 7.52
N GLY A 507 40.28 -5.09 6.32
CA GLY A 507 40.70 -5.79 5.11
C GLY A 507 39.59 -6.70 4.47
N VAL A 508 38.35 -6.63 4.93
CA VAL A 508 37.21 -7.33 4.32
C VAL A 508 36.14 -6.33 3.97
N TRP A 509 35.80 -6.26 2.70
CA TRP A 509 34.72 -5.42 2.17
C TRP A 509 33.62 -6.32 1.64
N HIS A 510 32.38 -6.12 2.14
CA HIS A 510 31.19 -6.83 1.69
C HIS A 510 30.49 -5.98 0.63
N TYR A 511 30.27 -6.57 -0.53
CA TYR A 511 29.59 -5.98 -1.69
C TYR A 511 28.25 -6.67 -1.87
N GLU A 512 27.17 -5.92 -1.70
CA GLU A 512 25.82 -6.38 -1.92
C GLU A 512 25.15 -5.56 -3.05
N TYR A 513 24.62 -6.22 -4.05
CA TYR A 513 23.94 -5.63 -5.19
C TYR A 513 22.51 -6.17 -5.27
N ALA A 514 21.57 -5.34 -5.70
CA ALA A 514 20.20 -5.75 -6.03
C ALA A 514 19.79 -5.11 -7.35
N VAL A 515 19.32 -5.94 -8.27
CA VAL A 515 18.81 -5.50 -9.57
C VAL A 515 17.32 -5.78 -9.60
N TYR A 516 16.51 -4.72 -9.64
CA TYR A 516 15.06 -4.77 -9.70
C TYR A 516 14.59 -4.39 -11.09
N ASN A 517 13.80 -5.24 -11.72
CA ASN A 517 13.14 -4.96 -12.98
C ASN A 517 11.69 -4.53 -12.69
N GLU A 518 11.38 -3.24 -12.85
CA GLU A 518 10.04 -2.75 -12.60
C GLU A 518 9.06 -3.12 -13.72
N ASN A 519 9.37 -2.75 -14.95
CA ASN A 519 8.50 -2.99 -16.10
C ASN A 519 9.25 -3.19 -17.43
N LEU A 520 10.50 -3.62 -17.38
CA LEU A 520 11.34 -3.85 -18.56
C LEU A 520 10.97 -5.20 -19.20
N ASP A 521 10.36 -5.19 -20.39
CA ASP A 521 9.92 -6.41 -21.06
C ASP A 521 11.07 -7.32 -21.50
N ARG A 522 12.19 -6.72 -21.94
CA ARG A 522 13.34 -7.51 -22.39
C ARG A 522 13.96 -8.40 -21.32
N GLY A 523 13.74 -8.12 -20.03
CA GLY A 523 14.33 -8.86 -18.92
C GLY A 523 15.86 -8.82 -18.89
N ILE A 524 16.47 -9.34 -17.83
CA ILE A 524 17.93 -9.34 -17.62
C ILE A 524 18.41 -10.78 -17.42
N GLN A 525 19.50 -11.17 -18.12
CA GLN A 525 20.08 -12.52 -18.06
C GLN A 525 21.48 -12.59 -17.45
N SER A 526 22.18 -11.45 -17.34
CA SER A 526 23.52 -11.43 -16.78
C SER A 526 23.82 -10.12 -16.06
N PHE A 527 24.64 -10.25 -15.00
CA PHE A 527 25.18 -9.14 -14.22
C PHE A 527 26.66 -9.40 -13.98
N SER A 528 27.52 -8.48 -14.42
CA SER A 528 28.98 -8.61 -14.33
C SER A 528 29.59 -7.42 -13.57
N VAL A 529 30.33 -7.72 -12.52
CA VAL A 529 31.05 -6.73 -11.71
C VAL A 529 32.54 -6.79 -12.06
N PRO A 530 33.16 -5.69 -12.48
CA PRO A 530 34.61 -5.67 -12.75
C PRO A 530 35.40 -5.79 -11.45
N LEU A 531 36.52 -6.49 -11.52
CA LEU A 531 37.46 -6.64 -10.41
C LEU A 531 38.76 -5.89 -10.73
N GLY A 532 39.31 -5.20 -9.73
CA GLY A 532 40.64 -4.62 -9.81
C GLY A 532 41.75 -5.69 -9.83
N THR A 533 42.95 -5.28 -10.22
CA THR A 533 44.10 -6.19 -10.27
C THR A 533 44.43 -6.75 -8.89
N GLY A 534 44.51 -8.07 -8.78
CA GLY A 534 44.88 -8.79 -7.56
C GLY A 534 43.80 -8.83 -6.48
N VAL A 535 42.55 -8.56 -6.81
CA VAL A 535 41.43 -8.71 -5.89
C VAL A 535 41.19 -10.18 -5.57
N ASN A 536 41.13 -10.51 -4.27
CA ASN A 536 40.66 -11.81 -3.81
C ASN A 536 39.18 -11.72 -3.42
N VAL A 537 38.37 -12.57 -4.02
CA VAL A 537 36.93 -12.64 -3.80
C VAL A 537 36.58 -13.91 -3.04
N THR A 538 35.72 -13.79 -2.05
CA THR A 538 35.20 -14.91 -1.23
C THR A 538 33.69 -14.72 -1.00
N ASN A 539 33.02 -15.73 -0.43
CA ASN A 539 31.60 -15.67 -0.04
C ASN A 539 30.67 -15.20 -1.16
N ILE A 540 30.94 -15.69 -2.39
CA ILE A 540 30.10 -15.39 -3.55
C ILE A 540 28.75 -16.05 -3.36
N ASP A 541 27.65 -15.28 -3.49
CA ASP A 541 26.32 -15.80 -3.29
C ASP A 541 25.31 -15.09 -4.21
N PHE A 542 24.10 -15.64 -4.29
CA PHE A 542 23.02 -15.21 -5.16
C PHE A 542 21.68 -15.46 -4.49
N HIS A 543 20.73 -14.54 -4.64
CA HIS A 543 19.34 -14.74 -4.23
C HIS A 543 18.38 -14.30 -5.33
N ALA A 544 17.31 -15.07 -5.50
CA ALA A 544 16.16 -14.74 -6.35
C ALA A 544 14.87 -15.24 -5.69
N PRO A 545 13.75 -14.54 -5.86
CA PRO A 545 12.47 -15.00 -5.33
C PRO A 545 12.06 -16.32 -6.01
N PRO A 546 11.31 -17.20 -5.31
CA PRO A 546 10.78 -18.40 -5.92
C PRO A 546 9.82 -18.05 -7.07
N GLN A 547 9.90 -18.81 -8.15
CA GLN A 547 8.98 -18.70 -9.29
C GLN A 547 7.74 -19.57 -9.04
N GLU A 548 6.60 -19.16 -9.62
CA GLU A 548 5.40 -19.99 -9.64
C GLU A 548 5.62 -21.24 -10.50
N PRO A 549 5.13 -22.43 -10.09
CA PRO A 549 5.12 -23.61 -10.91
C PRO A 549 4.36 -23.40 -12.22
N GLY A 550 4.69 -24.17 -13.25
CA GLY A 550 3.96 -24.15 -14.50
C GLY A 550 2.53 -24.67 -14.38
N TRP A 551 1.60 -23.97 -15.03
CA TRP A 551 0.18 -24.29 -15.07
C TRP A 551 -0.32 -24.28 -16.52
N ALA A 552 -1.41 -24.98 -16.77
CA ALA A 552 -2.05 -24.89 -18.09
C ALA A 552 -2.45 -23.45 -18.37
N ASN A 553 -2.08 -22.94 -19.57
CA ASN A 553 -2.32 -21.56 -19.99
C ASN A 553 -1.66 -20.49 -19.12
N ASP A 554 -0.48 -20.76 -18.57
CA ASP A 554 0.27 -19.79 -17.77
C ASP A 554 1.09 -18.79 -18.60
N GLY A 555 1.05 -18.88 -19.92
CA GLY A 555 1.77 -17.99 -20.84
C GLY A 555 3.27 -18.23 -20.94
N THR A 556 3.84 -19.16 -20.18
CA THR A 556 5.24 -19.57 -20.31
C THR A 556 5.42 -20.56 -21.46
N PHE A 557 6.65 -20.74 -21.91
CA PHE A 557 6.92 -21.69 -22.99
C PHE A 557 6.52 -23.10 -22.60
N ASN A 558 5.63 -23.72 -23.36
CA ASN A 558 5.03 -25.03 -23.08
C ASN A 558 4.31 -25.14 -21.71
N ASN A 559 3.89 -24.06 -21.09
CA ASN A 559 3.21 -24.02 -19.79
C ASN A 559 4.02 -24.70 -18.66
N GLN A 560 5.33 -24.51 -18.65
CA GLN A 560 6.24 -25.17 -17.68
C GLN A 560 6.57 -24.29 -16.47
N GLY A 561 6.11 -23.03 -16.46
CA GLY A 561 6.54 -22.02 -15.48
C GLY A 561 7.97 -21.54 -15.76
N TYR A 562 8.39 -20.52 -15.06
CA TYR A 562 9.76 -20.05 -15.09
C TYR A 562 10.65 -20.86 -14.17
N SER A 563 11.91 -21.06 -14.57
CA SER A 563 12.91 -21.75 -13.76
C SER A 563 13.26 -20.95 -12.51
N SER A 564 13.46 -21.64 -11.38
CA SER A 564 14.08 -21.12 -10.17
C SER A 564 15.55 -21.55 -10.01
N THR A 565 16.15 -22.11 -11.06
CA THR A 565 17.55 -22.54 -11.01
C THR A 565 18.46 -21.35 -10.73
N PRO A 566 19.33 -21.39 -9.71
CA PRO A 566 20.28 -20.32 -9.43
C PRO A 566 21.16 -19.99 -10.62
N TRP A 567 21.55 -18.72 -10.74
CA TRP A 567 22.45 -18.30 -11.81
C TRP A 567 23.84 -18.91 -11.65
N ASN A 568 24.44 -19.24 -12.79
CA ASN A 568 25.83 -19.67 -12.84
C ASN A 568 26.75 -18.50 -12.52
N VAL A 569 27.81 -18.77 -11.77
CA VAL A 569 28.86 -17.79 -11.44
C VAL A 569 30.13 -18.15 -12.19
N MET A 570 30.68 -17.17 -12.88
CA MET A 570 32.01 -17.24 -13.49
C MET A 570 32.86 -16.11 -12.94
N GLN A 571 34.07 -16.46 -12.45
CA GLN A 571 35.04 -15.49 -11.98
C GLN A 571 36.33 -15.68 -12.77
N ASP A 572 36.87 -14.54 -13.26
CA ASP A 572 38.21 -14.46 -13.84
C ASP A 572 39.04 -13.36 -13.14
N ALA A 573 40.21 -13.04 -13.66
CA ALA A 573 41.07 -12.01 -13.07
C ALA A 573 40.54 -10.57 -13.21
N SER A 574 39.52 -10.38 -14.03
CA SER A 574 38.99 -9.04 -14.38
C SER A 574 37.54 -8.81 -13.97
N SER A 575 36.80 -9.88 -13.69
CA SER A 575 35.38 -9.77 -13.40
C SER A 575 34.82 -10.97 -12.64
N ILE A 576 33.69 -10.74 -12.00
CA ILE A 576 32.78 -11.78 -11.53
C ILE A 576 31.45 -11.58 -12.22
N THR A 577 30.93 -12.64 -12.84
CA THR A 577 29.71 -12.61 -13.65
C THR A 577 28.75 -13.68 -13.21
N TRP A 578 27.52 -13.28 -12.89
CA TRP A 578 26.37 -14.17 -12.74
C TRP A 578 25.57 -14.16 -14.03
N SER A 579 25.09 -15.33 -14.47
CA SER A 579 24.27 -15.44 -15.67
C SER A 579 23.35 -16.65 -15.62
N THR A 580 22.19 -16.52 -16.29
CA THR A 580 21.29 -17.62 -16.60
C THR A 580 21.43 -18.03 -18.06
N GLU A 581 20.68 -19.04 -18.48
CA GLU A 581 20.60 -19.45 -19.87
C GLU A 581 20.05 -18.33 -20.77
N THR A 582 20.48 -18.28 -22.01
CA THR A 582 19.97 -17.27 -22.96
C THR A 582 18.53 -17.56 -23.38
N PHE A 583 17.79 -16.55 -23.82
CA PHE A 583 16.44 -16.72 -24.35
C PHE A 583 16.34 -17.74 -25.48
N ALA A 584 17.34 -17.78 -26.35
CA ALA A 584 17.41 -18.74 -27.45
C ALA A 584 17.58 -20.19 -26.97
N THR A 585 18.24 -20.40 -25.83
CA THR A 585 18.46 -21.73 -25.26
C THR A 585 17.25 -22.18 -24.45
N ASN A 586 16.72 -21.28 -23.59
CA ASN A 586 15.61 -21.58 -22.69
C ASN A 586 14.76 -20.33 -22.44
N GLN A 587 13.60 -20.25 -23.08
CA GLN A 587 12.68 -19.14 -22.91
C GLN A 587 12.12 -19.03 -21.47
N ASN A 588 12.15 -20.12 -20.70
CA ASN A 588 11.73 -20.16 -19.29
C ASN A 588 12.91 -20.04 -18.31
N ALA A 589 14.11 -19.66 -18.77
CA ALA A 589 15.26 -19.46 -17.90
C ALA A 589 14.94 -18.50 -16.74
N ASN A 590 15.68 -18.63 -15.64
CA ASN A 590 15.56 -17.79 -14.44
C ASN A 590 16.12 -16.37 -14.69
N ALA A 591 15.53 -15.62 -15.65
CA ALA A 591 15.89 -14.23 -15.91
C ALA A 591 15.22 -13.27 -14.90
N ILE A 592 15.83 -12.11 -14.66
CA ILE A 592 15.14 -11.04 -13.90
C ILE A 592 14.03 -10.50 -14.79
N ARG A 593 12.82 -10.99 -14.54
CA ARG A 593 11.62 -10.57 -15.24
C ARG A 593 10.98 -9.39 -14.50
N TRP A 594 10.03 -8.76 -15.11
CA TRP A 594 9.35 -7.62 -14.52
C TRP A 594 8.71 -7.95 -13.16
N GLY A 595 8.76 -7.00 -12.25
CA GLY A 595 8.33 -7.16 -10.87
C GLY A 595 9.23 -8.10 -10.05
N THR A 596 10.49 -8.37 -10.48
CA THR A 596 11.41 -9.21 -9.69
C THR A 596 12.72 -8.49 -9.38
N LEU A 597 13.27 -8.78 -8.19
CA LEU A 597 14.53 -8.28 -7.68
C LEU A 597 15.43 -9.45 -7.36
N TYR A 598 16.66 -9.45 -7.92
CA TYR A 598 17.68 -10.47 -7.66
C TYR A 598 18.89 -9.84 -6.99
N ASN A 599 19.48 -10.59 -6.05
CA ASN A 599 20.66 -10.14 -5.31
C ASN A 599 21.90 -10.89 -5.75
N PHE A 600 23.03 -10.18 -5.74
CA PHE A 600 24.37 -10.66 -6.06
C PHE A 600 25.32 -10.14 -5.00
N ARG A 601 26.15 -11.01 -4.42
CA ARG A 601 27.01 -10.60 -3.32
C ARG A 601 28.33 -11.33 -3.31
N PHE A 602 29.32 -10.70 -2.72
CA PHE A 602 30.63 -11.31 -2.39
C PHE A 602 31.39 -10.44 -1.38
N ASP A 603 32.41 -11.05 -0.77
CA ASP A 603 33.41 -10.31 0.01
C ASP A 603 34.71 -10.17 -0.81
N ALA A 604 35.40 -9.06 -0.61
CA ALA A 604 36.69 -8.80 -1.24
C ALA A 604 37.69 -8.16 -0.27
N ASP A 605 38.97 -8.31 -0.57
CA ASP A 605 40.09 -7.73 0.21
C ASP A 605 40.43 -6.30 -0.16
N GLN A 606 39.78 -5.71 -1.16
CA GLN A 606 40.03 -4.35 -1.62
C GLN A 606 38.82 -3.43 -1.41
N ALA A 607 39.12 -2.16 -1.12
CA ALA A 607 38.16 -1.10 -0.92
C ALA A 607 37.35 -0.78 -2.21
N PRO A 608 36.14 -0.22 -2.06
CA PRO A 608 35.31 0.12 -3.21
C PRO A 608 35.87 1.28 -4.03
N ASN A 609 35.67 1.16 -5.34
CA ASN A 609 35.90 2.22 -6.32
C ASN A 609 34.69 2.33 -7.26
N SER A 610 34.37 3.55 -7.69
CA SER A 610 33.29 3.78 -8.66
C SER A 610 33.69 3.27 -10.05
N THR A 611 32.85 2.43 -10.62
CA THR A 611 33.05 1.81 -11.93
C THR A 611 31.70 1.44 -12.56
N ASN A 612 31.73 0.81 -13.75
CA ASN A 612 30.51 0.31 -14.40
C ASN A 612 30.43 -1.21 -14.30
N ALA A 613 29.34 -1.73 -13.73
CA ALA A 613 28.91 -3.10 -13.96
C ALA A 613 28.32 -3.24 -15.36
N THR A 614 28.33 -4.44 -15.89
CA THR A 614 27.65 -4.76 -17.17
C THR A 614 26.36 -5.53 -16.90
N VAL A 615 25.26 -5.02 -17.43
CA VAL A 615 23.94 -5.68 -17.41
C VAL A 615 23.63 -6.19 -18.80
N GLY A 616 23.40 -7.50 -18.94
CA GLY A 616 23.03 -8.13 -20.20
C GLY A 616 21.54 -8.52 -20.23
N PHE A 617 20.87 -8.25 -21.35
CA PHE A 617 19.44 -8.44 -21.49
C PHE A 617 19.07 -9.85 -21.96
N PHE A 618 17.88 -10.31 -21.57
CA PHE A 618 17.43 -11.67 -21.83
C PHE A 618 16.81 -11.85 -23.22
N LYS A 619 15.85 -11.00 -23.62
CA LYS A 619 15.18 -11.15 -24.91
C LYS A 619 15.95 -10.45 -26.04
N THR A 620 16.27 -9.18 -25.89
CA THR A 620 16.89 -8.37 -26.93
C THR A 620 17.67 -7.18 -26.33
N GLY A 621 18.57 -6.60 -27.09
CA GLY A 621 19.37 -5.44 -26.72
C GLY A 621 20.83 -5.78 -26.44
N SER A 622 21.72 -4.80 -26.69
CA SER A 622 23.14 -4.89 -26.32
C SER A 622 23.31 -4.67 -24.81
N PRO A 623 24.27 -5.35 -24.18
CA PRO A 623 24.60 -5.06 -22.78
C PRO A 623 24.94 -3.59 -22.55
N ILE A 624 24.59 -3.08 -21.35
CA ILE A 624 24.85 -1.71 -20.96
C ILE A 624 25.73 -1.65 -19.69
N GLY A 625 26.44 -0.53 -19.52
CA GLY A 625 27.17 -0.21 -18.29
C GLY A 625 26.28 0.53 -17.32
N VAL A 626 26.29 0.13 -16.04
CA VAL A 626 25.61 0.84 -14.96
C VAL A 626 26.59 1.17 -13.83
N ILE A 627 26.51 2.38 -13.30
CA ILE A 627 27.44 2.84 -12.26
C ILE A 627 27.20 2.07 -10.96
N ILE A 628 28.29 1.52 -10.41
CA ILE A 628 28.31 0.84 -9.12
C ILE A 628 29.59 1.17 -8.34
N GLN A 629 29.70 0.65 -7.13
CA GLN A 629 30.98 0.49 -6.45
C GLN A 629 31.43 -0.97 -6.55
N ALA A 630 32.70 -1.20 -6.92
CA ALA A 630 33.31 -2.52 -7.03
C ALA A 630 34.74 -2.50 -6.46
N PRO A 631 35.32 -3.68 -6.11
CA PRO A 631 36.69 -3.77 -5.57
C PRO A 631 37.73 -3.25 -6.54
N GLY A 632 38.74 -2.55 -6.06
CA GLY A 632 39.86 -1.98 -6.87
C GLY A 632 40.26 -0.59 -6.50
N GLY A 633 39.73 -0.06 -5.39
CA GLY A 633 40.26 1.16 -4.79
C GLY A 633 41.65 0.93 -4.20
N VAL A 634 42.57 1.87 -4.40
CA VAL A 634 43.75 1.93 -3.55
C VAL A 634 43.23 2.09 -2.11
N PRO A 635 43.63 1.25 -1.14
CA PRO A 635 43.19 1.42 0.22
C PRO A 635 43.50 2.82 0.67
N THR A 636 42.49 3.64 0.90
CA THR A 636 42.68 4.92 1.60
C THR A 636 43.30 4.54 2.94
N PRO A 637 44.53 4.96 3.29
CA PRO A 637 45.12 4.60 4.56
C PRO A 637 44.11 4.97 5.64
N SER A 638 43.69 3.97 6.44
CA SER A 638 42.88 4.21 7.63
C SER A 638 43.50 5.36 8.36
N PRO A 639 42.74 6.42 8.71
CA PRO A 639 43.33 7.53 9.43
C PRO A 639 44.01 6.91 10.65
N THR A 640 45.35 6.96 10.67
CA THR A 640 46.13 6.56 11.84
C THR A 640 45.49 7.29 13.01
N PRO A 641 45.10 6.62 14.08
CA PRO A 641 44.46 7.30 15.19
C PRO A 641 45.42 8.40 15.61
N THR A 642 45.05 9.64 15.31
CA THR A 642 45.80 10.83 15.77
C THR A 642 45.82 10.70 17.27
N ALA A 643 47.01 10.53 17.85
CA ALA A 643 47.18 10.43 19.28
C ALA A 643 46.36 11.55 19.91
N THR A 644 45.37 11.22 20.71
CA THR A 644 44.56 12.17 21.47
C THR A 644 45.57 13.03 22.23
N PRO A 645 45.65 14.34 22.00
CA PRO A 645 46.60 15.17 22.75
C PRO A 645 46.27 15.02 24.22
N THR A 646 47.20 14.55 25.01
CA THR A 646 47.12 14.52 26.47
C THR A 646 46.81 15.94 26.92
N ALA A 647 45.71 16.11 27.66
CA ALA A 647 45.28 17.42 28.13
C ALA A 647 46.42 18.09 28.92
N THR A 648 47.07 19.05 28.30
CA THR A 648 48.01 19.97 28.96
C THR A 648 47.14 20.94 29.76
N PHE A 649 47.32 20.98 31.07
CA PHE A 649 46.61 21.92 31.92
C PHE A 649 46.83 23.35 31.42
N THR A 650 45.79 23.98 30.94
CA THR A 650 45.80 25.40 30.56
C THR A 650 45.84 26.22 31.85
N PRO A 651 46.77 27.14 32.04
CA PRO A 651 46.77 28.01 33.21
C PRO A 651 45.50 28.88 33.20
N THR A 652 44.88 29.01 34.36
CA THR A 652 43.68 29.83 34.61
C THR A 652 43.94 31.25 34.09
N ALA A 653 43.12 31.69 33.15
CA ALA A 653 43.23 33.07 32.62
C ALA A 653 42.81 34.07 33.69
N THR A 654 43.71 35.03 33.96
CA THR A 654 43.44 36.23 34.76
C THR A 654 42.40 37.07 34.01
N ALA A 655 41.37 37.54 34.72
CA ALA A 655 40.30 38.34 34.15
C ALA A 655 40.80 39.58 33.45
N THR A 656 40.64 39.65 32.13
CA THR A 656 40.86 40.83 31.32
C THR A 656 39.58 41.67 31.28
N ALA A 657 39.73 42.97 31.43
CA ALA A 657 38.65 43.95 31.51
C ALA A 657 37.69 43.85 30.29
N THR A 658 36.41 43.85 30.57
CA THR A 658 35.33 43.82 29.57
C THR A 658 35.34 45.09 28.72
N ALA A 659 35.48 44.96 27.42
CA ALA A 659 35.34 46.07 26.47
C ALA A 659 33.86 46.47 26.40
N THR A 660 33.59 47.76 26.59
CA THR A 660 32.28 48.39 26.46
C THR A 660 31.91 48.44 24.96
N PHE A 661 30.78 47.88 24.61
CA PHE A 661 30.26 47.89 23.23
C PHE A 661 29.85 49.31 22.83
N THR A 662 30.45 49.84 21.76
CA THR A 662 29.99 51.05 21.07
C THR A 662 28.74 50.68 20.24
N PRO A 663 27.61 51.41 20.32
CA PRO A 663 26.44 51.10 19.54
C PRO A 663 26.71 51.31 18.04
N THR A 664 26.53 50.24 17.27
CA THR A 664 26.54 50.29 15.79
C THR A 664 25.25 50.93 15.32
N SER A 665 25.33 51.92 14.44
CA SER A 665 24.21 52.62 13.85
C SER A 665 23.29 51.65 13.07
N THR A 666 22.00 51.62 13.45
CA THR A 666 20.94 50.86 12.76
C THR A 666 20.72 51.49 11.39
N ALA A 667 20.82 50.68 10.34
CA ALA A 667 20.48 51.11 8.99
C ALA A 667 18.96 51.39 8.90
N THR A 668 18.59 52.63 8.57
CA THR A 668 17.23 53.03 8.30
C THR A 668 16.84 52.51 6.91
N PHE A 669 15.83 51.67 6.83
CA PHE A 669 15.28 51.25 5.54
C PHE A 669 14.60 52.39 4.83
N THR A 670 15.06 52.74 3.64
CA THR A 670 14.37 53.67 2.71
C THR A 670 13.20 52.90 2.09
N PRO A 671 12.00 53.43 2.15
CA PRO A 671 10.84 52.75 1.52
C PRO A 671 11.01 52.77 -0.01
N THR A 672 10.90 51.54 -0.60
CA THR A 672 10.83 51.36 -2.04
C THR A 672 9.51 51.94 -2.56
N PRO A 673 9.49 52.74 -3.65
CA PRO A 673 8.25 53.30 -4.18
C PRO A 673 7.32 52.18 -4.70
N THR A 674 6.08 52.22 -4.24
CA THR A 674 4.99 51.35 -4.70
C THR A 674 4.67 51.67 -6.16
N ALA A 675 4.73 50.66 -7.03
CA ALA A 675 4.34 50.82 -8.42
C ALA A 675 2.84 51.11 -8.51
N THR A 676 2.49 52.29 -9.04
CA THR A 676 1.13 52.67 -9.33
C THR A 676 0.68 51.99 -10.61
N PHE A 677 -0.35 51.13 -10.52
CA PHE A 677 -0.94 50.53 -11.69
C PHE A 677 -1.64 51.56 -12.56
N THR A 678 -1.19 51.73 -13.79
CA THR A 678 -1.88 52.50 -14.82
C THR A 678 -3.08 51.64 -15.31
N PRO A 679 -4.31 52.17 -15.35
CA PRO A 679 -5.43 51.39 -15.85
C PRO A 679 -5.26 51.06 -17.34
N ARG A 680 -5.36 49.78 -17.67
CA ARG A 680 -5.35 49.26 -19.05
C ARG A 680 -6.65 49.69 -19.72
N ALA A 681 -6.54 50.29 -20.91
CA ALA A 681 -7.65 50.68 -21.74
C ALA A 681 -8.60 49.52 -22.04
N THR A 682 -9.87 49.68 -21.80
CA THR A 682 -10.96 48.76 -22.14
C THR A 682 -11.07 48.66 -23.65
N ALA A 683 -10.86 47.44 -24.18
CA ALA A 683 -11.08 47.20 -25.62
C ALA A 683 -12.58 47.27 -25.93
N THR A 684 -12.95 48.18 -26.83
CA THR A 684 -14.30 48.29 -27.41
C THR A 684 -14.53 47.06 -28.31
N THR A 685 -15.57 46.28 -28.05
CA THR A 685 -15.98 45.17 -28.88
C THR A 685 -16.47 45.63 -30.22
N THR A 686 -15.73 45.36 -31.28
CA THR A 686 -16.18 45.53 -32.67
C THR A 686 -17.15 44.36 -32.98
N ALA A 687 -18.35 44.72 -33.46
CA ALA A 687 -19.37 43.76 -33.86
C ALA A 687 -18.86 42.89 -35.02
N THR A 688 -18.79 41.58 -34.83
CA THR A 688 -18.49 40.61 -35.88
C THR A 688 -19.76 40.31 -36.67
N ALA A 689 -19.69 40.46 -37.97
CA ALA A 689 -20.79 40.22 -38.90
C ALA A 689 -21.23 38.73 -38.82
N THR A 690 -22.54 38.53 -38.74
CA THR A 690 -23.21 37.23 -38.79
C THR A 690 -23.00 36.59 -40.19
N ALA A 691 -22.30 35.48 -40.25
CA ALA A 691 -22.21 34.71 -41.50
C ALA A 691 -23.51 33.91 -41.69
N THR A 692 -24.17 34.16 -42.85
CA THR A 692 -25.36 33.46 -43.29
C THR A 692 -25.00 32.00 -43.59
N ALA A 693 -25.70 31.03 -42.95
CA ALA A 693 -25.54 29.61 -43.19
C ALA A 693 -25.87 29.26 -44.66
N SER A 694 -24.91 28.70 -45.36
CA SER A 694 -25.11 28.12 -46.70
C SER A 694 -25.68 26.72 -46.55
N ALA A 695 -26.72 26.42 -47.30
CA ALA A 695 -27.45 25.17 -47.28
C ALA A 695 -26.57 23.96 -47.63
N MET A 696 -26.62 22.95 -46.81
CA MET A 696 -25.98 21.65 -46.98
C MET A 696 -26.68 20.86 -48.12
N PRO A 697 -25.99 20.24 -49.08
CA PRO A 697 -26.66 19.45 -50.10
C PRO A 697 -27.25 18.18 -49.53
N THR A 698 -28.49 17.88 -49.86
CA THR A 698 -29.25 16.71 -49.50
C THR A 698 -28.59 15.45 -50.10
N GLN A 699 -28.22 14.50 -49.30
CA GLN A 699 -27.73 13.20 -49.75
C GLN A 699 -28.88 12.35 -50.30
N THR A 700 -28.72 11.85 -51.49
CA THR A 700 -29.62 10.88 -52.16
C THR A 700 -29.54 9.53 -51.42
N PRO A 701 -30.65 8.84 -51.13
CA PRO A 701 -30.62 7.56 -50.45
C PRO A 701 -30.03 6.47 -51.34
N THR A 702 -28.95 5.86 -50.86
CA THR A 702 -28.36 4.65 -51.49
C THR A 702 -29.26 3.45 -51.25
N ALA A 703 -29.55 2.69 -52.29
CA ALA A 703 -30.42 1.53 -52.27
C ALA A 703 -29.95 0.46 -51.26
N THR A 704 -30.84 0.01 -50.42
CA THR A 704 -30.65 -1.10 -49.47
C THR A 704 -30.49 -2.41 -50.26
N ALA A 705 -29.34 -3.08 -50.10
CA ALA A 705 -29.12 -4.41 -50.65
C ALA A 705 -29.99 -5.43 -49.89
N THR A 706 -30.84 -6.14 -50.59
CA THR A 706 -31.67 -7.22 -50.07
C THR A 706 -30.79 -8.40 -49.62
N ALA A 707 -30.86 -8.78 -48.36
CA ALA A 707 -30.11 -9.91 -47.81
C ALA A 707 -30.67 -11.22 -48.37
N THR A 708 -29.80 -12.04 -48.97
CA THR A 708 -30.07 -13.41 -49.39
C THR A 708 -30.23 -14.30 -48.16
N PRO A 709 -31.25 -15.16 -48.09
CA PRO A 709 -31.45 -16.02 -46.93
C PRO A 709 -30.35 -17.07 -46.81
N ARG A 710 -29.81 -17.19 -45.63
CA ARG A 710 -28.81 -18.17 -45.21
C ARG A 710 -29.40 -19.57 -45.23
N PRO A 711 -28.75 -20.61 -45.77
CA PRO A 711 -29.27 -21.97 -45.72
C PRO A 711 -29.29 -22.54 -44.32
N THR A 712 -30.39 -23.21 -43.96
CA THR A 712 -30.63 -23.88 -42.69
C THR A 712 -29.63 -25.02 -42.50
N PRO A 713 -28.96 -25.17 -41.34
CA PRO A 713 -28.05 -26.29 -41.12
C PRO A 713 -28.82 -27.60 -40.95
N THR A 714 -28.39 -28.64 -41.65
CA THR A 714 -28.91 -30.02 -41.56
C THR A 714 -28.54 -30.59 -40.17
N PRO A 715 -29.46 -31.33 -39.49
CA PRO A 715 -29.17 -31.95 -38.19
C PRO A 715 -28.05 -32.99 -38.33
N ARG A 716 -27.01 -32.86 -37.51
CA ARG A 716 -25.93 -33.84 -37.40
C ARG A 716 -26.44 -35.02 -36.57
N SER A 717 -26.33 -36.24 -37.08
CA SER A 717 -26.59 -37.46 -36.37
C SER A 717 -25.71 -37.58 -35.14
N GLY A 718 -26.30 -37.79 -33.96
CA GLY A 718 -25.59 -37.95 -32.70
C GLY A 718 -24.76 -39.23 -32.66
N PRO A 719 -23.67 -39.26 -31.87
CA PRO A 719 -22.85 -40.46 -31.73
C PRO A 719 -23.60 -41.57 -30.98
N SER A 720 -23.43 -42.80 -31.46
CA SER A 720 -23.94 -44.01 -30.83
C SER A 720 -23.35 -44.21 -29.41
N PRO A 721 -24.12 -44.79 -28.47
CA PRO A 721 -23.63 -45.04 -27.12
C PRO A 721 -22.42 -46.01 -27.12
N ARG A 722 -21.30 -45.62 -26.48
CA ARG A 722 -20.22 -46.54 -26.23
C ARG A 722 -20.59 -47.54 -25.14
N VAL A 723 -20.50 -48.82 -25.44
CA VAL A 723 -20.64 -49.92 -24.49
C VAL A 723 -19.45 -49.88 -23.51
N ARG A 724 -19.75 -49.86 -22.23
CA ARG A 724 -18.80 -49.86 -21.12
C ARG A 724 -18.11 -51.22 -21.01
N PRO A 725 -16.76 -51.34 -20.93
CA PRO A 725 -16.11 -52.64 -20.69
C PRO A 725 -16.40 -53.15 -19.28
N THR A 726 -16.66 -54.44 -19.18
CA THR A 726 -16.83 -55.17 -17.92
C THR A 726 -15.50 -55.23 -17.16
N PRO A 727 -15.45 -55.00 -15.80
CA PRO A 727 -14.24 -55.14 -15.03
C PRO A 727 -13.79 -56.63 -14.95
N LEU A 728 -12.47 -56.82 -15.09
CA LEU A 728 -11.81 -58.12 -14.86
C LEU A 728 -11.84 -58.49 -13.34
N PRO A 729 -12.01 -59.77 -12.98
CA PRO A 729 -11.95 -60.20 -11.58
C PRO A 729 -10.57 -60.07 -10.99
N ARG A 730 -10.49 -59.63 -9.72
CA ARG A 730 -9.26 -59.62 -8.92
C ARG A 730 -8.78 -61.03 -8.66
N PRO A 731 -7.45 -61.28 -8.71
CA PRO A 731 -6.86 -62.52 -8.18
C PRO A 731 -6.95 -62.54 -6.65
N VAL A 732 -7.17 -63.76 -6.14
CA VAL A 732 -7.25 -64.13 -4.71
C VAL A 732 -5.90 -64.02 -4.04
#